data_2d14889f20311a9fa3132fe63a912f4e
#
_entry.id   2d14889f20311a9fa3132fe63a912f4e
#
_cell.length_a   1.000
_cell.length_b   1.000
_cell.length_c   1.000
_cell.angle_alpha   90.00
_cell.angle_beta   90.00
_cell.angle_gamma   90.00
#
_symmetry.space_group_name_H-M   'P 1'
#
loop_
_entity.id
_entity.type
_entity.pdbx_description
1 polymer ?
#
loop_
_entity_poly.entity_id
_entity_poly.type
_entity_poly.pdbx_seq_one_letter_code
_entity_poly.pdbx_strand_id
1 'polypeptide(L)'
;MKHNSRALTPWLTTIAAATLLVGCGGKQDEAATEELDRTAETRAASDKIFDMPYLMRDLDNGLRVIIVPTDYPDIVSIQIPVQTGSRNEVEPGKSGFAHFFEHMMFRGTDEYPAEVYADILKKAGADQNAYTTDDYTNYHITFTKADLEKVIELEADRFQRLHYTEEQFRTEALAVKGEYLKNFSNPIQKLFERLSDLMYTVHTYKHTTMGFIEDIEAMPDQMEYSNLFFDRWYRPEKTIVILVGDLDGEETFKLVEKYWGGWERGDYDADIPVEPPLDGSRYEHLQWEGPTQPWYVVAYRGPAYVPTEKDMPALDLVSSIYFSESSDLYRKLVIQDQAVDQLFGYFPDQKDPGILLIAARLTDVANAANVRDSINAALAQARTQLVADSKIEETKSRLRYGFTANLDNSTGIAEMLARVVHFSRTPETINQVYETYASLSASDVRYMANKYFVDSQRVTFTLSNDAGIEGIDGKASVDALVVTAGMAEGPASAAEAATVTELPDVSTADSVAVQFMTSPSATSPLVDVAFLINTGAGFDPDGKKGLAALTAAMVSDGGSEALSIEQINEAMYPIASGFGAQVDKEMTRLSGQVHKDNLDAWYELVRGQLLFPAWSESDFSRIKTQLVNSIRTDLVGNNDEELGKEVLYAAIYGDEHPYGSYNFGSVSDLDAITLDDIKGFYRDNYTVANIIVGLAGGYPEEFAKRIGSDLQKLEAGARRALAVPAAPATEGREALLVKKETPAVAISFGFPIELTRGDPDWVALWLVRSYFGEHRSVNGNLYQRIREVRGMNYGDYAYIEYFPRGMFLMQPDTNLGRQQQIFQVWLRPLRDNNDAHFATRTAMFELQKLIDEGISESDFETTRAFLSKYVSLLMDGQSRQLGYALDGQYNETGNFADYVRDGLSKLTLADVNRVIRENLQTDDLQFVFVTKDAADLRQRLISDQASPMTYDADKAQELLHEDAVISALPLGFADDKVTIMAAEEVFQ
;
A
#
# COMPACT_ATOMS: atom_id res chain seq x y z
N MET A 1 9.79 10.62 1.98
CA MET A 1 9.21 10.54 3.32
C MET A 1 7.73 10.86 3.37
N LYS A 2 7.17 11.80 2.61
CA LYS A 2 5.70 11.85 2.41
C LYS A 2 5.13 10.52 1.88
N HIS A 3 5.94 9.69 1.25
CA HIS A 3 5.62 8.29 0.92
C HIS A 3 5.86 7.30 2.08
N ASN A 4 6.67 7.63 3.09
CA ASN A 4 7.00 6.70 4.18
C ASN A 4 6.03 6.77 5.39
N SER A 5 5.38 7.92 5.66
CA SER A 5 4.21 7.93 6.55
C SER A 5 3.04 7.10 5.98
N ARG A 6 3.10 6.76 4.68
CA ARG A 6 2.18 5.81 4.04
C ARG A 6 2.58 4.34 4.22
N ALA A 7 3.79 4.03 4.68
CA ALA A 7 4.22 2.64 4.88
C ALA A 7 3.57 1.95 6.08
N LEU A 8 3.07 2.70 7.06
CA LEU A 8 2.22 2.14 8.13
C LEU A 8 0.72 2.11 7.76
N THR A 9 0.37 2.58 6.56
CA THR A 9 -1.01 2.78 6.17
C THR A 9 -1.41 2.23 4.80
N PRO A 10 -1.02 1.04 4.34
CA PRO A 10 -1.75 0.46 3.23
C PRO A 10 -3.18 0.10 3.63
N TRP A 11 -3.41 -0.21 4.91
CA TRP A 11 -4.73 -0.47 5.48
C TRP A 11 -5.48 0.80 5.92
N LEU A 12 -4.77 1.87 6.27
CA LEU A 12 -5.38 3.13 6.73
C LEU A 12 -5.47 4.18 5.62
N THR A 13 -4.54 4.25 4.66
CA THR A 13 -4.58 5.25 3.59
C THR A 13 -5.46 4.88 2.39
N THR A 14 -5.81 3.62 2.23
CA THR A 14 -6.84 3.24 1.24
C THR A 14 -8.24 3.70 1.65
N ILE A 15 -8.44 4.03 2.94
CA ILE A 15 -9.72 4.46 3.50
C ILE A 15 -9.84 6.00 3.57
N ALA A 16 -8.73 6.75 3.61
CA ALA A 16 -8.76 8.21 3.77
C ALA A 16 -9.06 9.01 2.49
N ALA A 17 -9.26 8.37 1.35
CA ALA A 17 -9.53 9.07 0.08
C ALA A 17 -10.92 8.83 -0.50
N ALA A 18 -11.84 8.23 0.24
CA ALA A 18 -13.20 8.03 -0.27
C ALA A 18 -14.22 8.17 0.86
N THR A 19 -14.60 9.37 1.09
CA THR A 19 -15.80 9.70 1.83
C THR A 19 -16.93 9.94 0.86
N LEU A 20 -18.08 9.29 1.06
CA LEU A 20 -19.39 9.74 0.63
C LEU A 20 -20.44 8.64 0.38
N LEU A 21 -21.54 8.54 1.00
CA LEU A 21 -22.91 9.02 0.99
C LEU A 21 -24.00 8.01 1.35
N VAL A 22 -25.00 8.38 1.91
CA VAL A 22 -26.39 8.59 2.26
C VAL A 22 -27.34 7.50 2.60
N GLY A 23 -28.25 7.95 3.35
CA GLY A 23 -29.44 7.42 3.97
C GLY A 23 -30.79 7.63 3.25
N CYS A 24 -31.70 6.93 3.75
CA CYS A 24 -33.03 6.45 3.61
C CYS A 24 -34.16 7.34 3.10
N GLY A 25 -35.06 6.71 2.36
CA GLY A 25 -36.47 6.88 2.62
C GLY A 25 -37.38 7.39 1.52
N GLY A 26 -37.89 6.48 0.70
CA GLY A 26 -39.30 6.49 0.33
C GLY A 26 -39.75 7.37 -0.79
N LYS A 27 -39.90 6.84 -1.93
CA LYS A 27 -41.08 6.66 -2.81
C LYS A 27 -40.66 6.52 -4.27
N GLN A 28 -41.24 5.54 -4.90
CA GLN A 28 -41.17 5.29 -6.34
C GLN A 28 -41.56 6.51 -7.13
N ASP A 29 -40.73 6.86 -8.11
CA ASP A 29 -41.17 7.50 -9.34
C ASP A 29 -40.41 6.93 -10.53
N GLU A 30 -41.12 6.80 -11.64
CA GLU A 30 -40.83 6.04 -12.84
C GLU A 30 -39.52 6.45 -13.53
N ALA A 31 -38.80 5.46 -14.01
CA ALA A 31 -37.60 5.60 -14.82
C ALA A 31 -37.92 6.29 -16.17
N ALA A 32 -37.31 7.43 -16.41
CA ALA A 32 -37.17 7.99 -17.74
C ALA A 32 -35.94 7.38 -18.40
N THR A 33 -36.17 6.58 -19.43
CA THR A 33 -35.14 6.13 -20.38
C THR A 33 -34.74 7.32 -21.25
N GLU A 34 -33.56 7.88 -21.05
CA GLU A 34 -32.92 8.77 -22.02
C GLU A 34 -32.03 7.96 -22.96
N GLU A 35 -32.36 8.00 -24.25
CA GLU A 35 -31.52 7.50 -25.34
C GLU A 35 -30.24 8.33 -25.44
N LEU A 36 -29.09 7.64 -25.41
CA LEU A 36 -27.77 8.24 -25.68
C LEU A 36 -27.65 8.58 -27.16
N ASP A 37 -27.96 9.84 -27.53
CA ASP A 37 -27.68 10.37 -28.85
C ASP A 37 -26.26 10.94 -28.92
N ARG A 38 -25.39 10.30 -29.70
CA ARG A 38 -24.01 10.75 -29.96
C ARG A 38 -23.96 11.90 -30.97
N THR A 39 -24.25 13.10 -30.50
CA THR A 39 -23.88 14.30 -31.23
C THR A 39 -23.02 15.18 -30.36
N ALA A 40 -21.83 15.53 -30.87
CA ALA A 40 -20.87 16.40 -30.18
C ALA A 40 -21.48 17.85 -30.11
N GLU A 41 -22.26 18.08 -29.09
CA GLU A 41 -22.58 19.46 -28.62
C GLU A 41 -21.56 19.81 -27.52
N THR A 42 -20.98 20.98 -27.62
CA THR A 42 -20.18 21.63 -26.57
C THR A 42 -21.01 21.68 -25.28
N ARG A 43 -20.79 20.72 -24.40
CA ARG A 43 -21.45 20.63 -23.10
C ARG A 43 -21.02 21.83 -22.24
N ALA A 44 -21.96 22.57 -21.70
CA ALA A 44 -21.68 23.43 -20.56
C ALA A 44 -21.07 22.58 -19.46
N ALA A 45 -20.00 23.07 -18.80
CA ALA A 45 -19.36 22.32 -17.71
C ALA A 45 -20.44 21.89 -16.70
N SER A 46 -20.50 20.58 -16.45
CA SER A 46 -21.39 19.99 -15.44
C SER A 46 -20.90 20.45 -14.05
N ASP A 47 -21.83 20.89 -13.18
CA ASP A 47 -21.49 21.18 -11.78
C ASP A 47 -21.17 19.88 -10.97
N LYS A 48 -21.34 18.70 -11.60
CA LYS A 48 -21.09 17.40 -10.99
C LYS A 48 -19.59 17.09 -10.94
N ILE A 49 -19.11 16.56 -9.82
CA ILE A 49 -17.71 16.14 -9.65
C ILE A 49 -17.43 14.81 -10.39
N PHE A 50 -18.40 13.90 -10.39
CA PHE A 50 -18.41 12.68 -11.18
C PHE A 50 -19.45 12.85 -12.30
N ASP A 51 -18.99 13.20 -13.50
CA ASP A 51 -19.81 13.43 -14.69
C ASP A 51 -19.58 12.41 -15.81
N MET A 52 -18.86 11.33 -15.51
CA MET A 52 -18.64 10.24 -16.46
C MET A 52 -19.95 9.55 -16.80
N PRO A 53 -20.20 9.26 -18.09
CA PRO A 53 -21.40 8.51 -18.49
C PRO A 53 -21.33 7.08 -17.94
N TYR A 54 -22.43 6.60 -17.38
CA TYR A 54 -22.54 5.21 -16.93
C TYR A 54 -23.91 4.63 -17.22
N LEU A 55 -23.96 3.29 -17.38
CA LEU A 55 -25.18 2.51 -17.41
C LEU A 55 -25.39 1.87 -16.05
N MET A 56 -26.57 2.01 -15.45
CA MET A 56 -26.92 1.33 -14.20
C MET A 56 -28.29 0.70 -14.34
N ARG A 57 -28.37 -0.62 -14.05
CA ARG A 57 -29.62 -1.39 -14.08
C ARG A 57 -29.59 -2.50 -13.04
N ASP A 58 -30.77 -2.86 -12.53
CA ASP A 58 -30.97 -4.05 -11.70
C ASP A 58 -31.44 -5.19 -12.57
N LEU A 59 -30.91 -6.41 -12.36
CA LEU A 59 -31.48 -7.63 -12.90
C LEU A 59 -32.74 -8.01 -12.11
N ASP A 60 -33.58 -8.86 -12.68
CA ASP A 60 -34.83 -9.32 -12.03
C ASP A 60 -34.59 -10.00 -10.67
N ASN A 61 -33.40 -10.58 -10.46
CA ASN A 61 -32.98 -11.17 -9.20
C ASN A 61 -32.44 -10.16 -8.17
N GLY A 62 -32.36 -8.86 -8.50
CA GLY A 62 -31.93 -7.81 -7.60
C GLY A 62 -30.42 -7.50 -7.63
N LEU A 63 -29.64 -8.19 -8.47
CA LEU A 63 -28.25 -7.83 -8.72
C LEU A 63 -28.20 -6.47 -9.39
N ARG A 64 -27.42 -5.54 -8.84
CA ARG A 64 -27.16 -4.25 -9.46
C ARG A 64 -25.93 -4.33 -10.36
N VAL A 65 -26.05 -3.80 -11.59
CA VAL A 65 -24.98 -3.71 -12.58
C VAL A 65 -24.69 -2.25 -12.87
N ILE A 66 -23.43 -1.85 -12.78
CA ILE A 66 -22.93 -0.50 -13.09
C ILE A 66 -21.81 -0.65 -14.12
N ILE A 67 -21.94 0.02 -15.27
CA ILE A 67 -20.94 -0.03 -16.34
C ILE A 67 -20.53 1.38 -16.68
N VAL A 68 -19.22 1.66 -16.62
CA VAL A 68 -18.61 2.95 -16.95
C VAL A 68 -17.65 2.76 -18.11
N PRO A 69 -18.06 3.10 -19.35
CA PRO A 69 -17.14 3.10 -20.50
C PRO A 69 -16.08 4.19 -20.32
N THR A 70 -14.82 3.86 -20.63
CA THR A 70 -13.69 4.80 -20.62
C THR A 70 -12.93 4.78 -21.94
N ASP A 71 -12.15 5.82 -22.18
CA ASP A 71 -11.25 5.92 -23.35
C ASP A 71 -9.85 5.33 -23.09
N TYR A 72 -9.65 4.65 -21.94
CA TYR A 72 -8.40 3.93 -21.64
C TYR A 72 -8.39 2.60 -22.41
N PRO A 73 -7.51 2.43 -23.41
CA PRO A 73 -7.66 1.32 -24.37
C PRO A 73 -7.31 -0.02 -23.76
N ASP A 74 -8.08 -1.05 -24.15
CA ASP A 74 -7.84 -2.47 -23.95
C ASP A 74 -7.85 -2.95 -22.48
N ILE A 75 -8.09 -2.10 -21.49
CA ILE A 75 -8.14 -2.48 -20.08
C ILE A 75 -9.59 -2.43 -19.56
N VAL A 76 -9.96 -3.45 -18.82
CA VAL A 76 -11.23 -3.56 -18.09
C VAL A 76 -10.94 -3.93 -16.64
N SER A 77 -11.56 -3.21 -15.71
CA SER A 77 -11.60 -3.55 -14.29
C SER A 77 -13.02 -3.92 -13.89
N ILE A 78 -13.18 -5.09 -13.26
CA ILE A 78 -14.42 -5.54 -12.64
C ILE A 78 -14.26 -5.49 -11.13
N GLN A 79 -15.25 -4.93 -10.43
CA GLN A 79 -15.33 -4.89 -8.97
C GLN A 79 -16.65 -5.49 -8.54
N ILE A 80 -16.63 -6.35 -7.54
CA ILE A 80 -17.83 -7.08 -7.09
C ILE A 80 -17.95 -6.93 -5.56
N PRO A 81 -18.40 -5.76 -5.06
CA PRO A 81 -18.65 -5.60 -3.64
C PRO A 81 -19.91 -6.38 -3.20
N VAL A 82 -19.71 -7.25 -2.23
CA VAL A 82 -20.75 -7.95 -1.49
C VAL A 82 -21.01 -7.22 -0.19
N GLN A 83 -22.25 -6.89 0.14
CA GLN A 83 -22.61 -6.11 1.33
C GLN A 83 -22.53 -6.97 2.63
N THR A 84 -21.37 -7.58 2.85
CA THR A 84 -21.02 -8.31 4.06
C THR A 84 -19.57 -8.04 4.44
N GLY A 85 -19.36 -7.70 5.69
CA GLY A 85 -18.06 -7.48 6.31
C GLY A 85 -18.10 -7.92 7.78
N SER A 86 -17.11 -7.53 8.59
CA SER A 86 -17.07 -7.89 10.02
C SER A 86 -18.30 -7.40 10.81
N ARG A 87 -18.96 -6.34 10.34
CA ARG A 87 -20.26 -5.85 10.83
C ARG A 87 -21.34 -6.94 10.89
N ASN A 88 -21.29 -7.88 9.98
CA ASN A 88 -22.33 -8.90 9.78
C ASN A 88 -22.11 -10.17 10.61
N GLU A 89 -21.03 -10.23 11.37
CA GLU A 89 -20.63 -11.40 12.20
C GLU A 89 -21.29 -11.33 13.60
N VAL A 90 -22.61 -11.42 13.62
CA VAL A 90 -23.42 -11.18 14.83
C VAL A 90 -23.42 -12.35 15.83
N GLU A 91 -23.06 -13.56 15.40
CA GLU A 91 -23.04 -14.74 16.26
C GLU A 91 -21.74 -14.80 17.09
N PRO A 92 -21.83 -15.00 18.43
CA PRO A 92 -20.64 -15.16 19.26
C PRO A 92 -19.73 -16.33 18.80
N GLY A 93 -18.42 -16.13 18.80
CA GLY A 93 -17.45 -17.14 18.38
C GLY A 93 -17.34 -17.29 16.87
N LYS A 94 -17.72 -16.25 16.11
CA LYS A 94 -17.78 -16.27 14.64
C LYS A 94 -17.08 -15.05 14.01
N SER A 95 -16.28 -14.30 14.77
CA SER A 95 -15.53 -13.17 14.21
C SER A 95 -14.46 -13.65 13.21
N GLY A 96 -14.25 -12.89 12.15
CA GLY A 96 -13.31 -13.19 11.07
C GLY A 96 -13.88 -14.02 9.91
N PHE A 97 -15.16 -14.39 9.91
CA PHE A 97 -15.76 -15.18 8.83
C PHE A 97 -15.95 -14.41 7.53
N ALA A 98 -16.16 -13.11 7.55
CA ALA A 98 -16.24 -12.32 6.34
C ALA A 98 -14.88 -12.30 5.60
N HIS A 99 -13.78 -12.10 6.33
CA HIS A 99 -12.44 -12.20 5.81
C HIS A 99 -12.08 -13.63 5.39
N PHE A 100 -12.48 -14.63 6.17
CA PHE A 100 -12.29 -16.02 5.79
C PHE A 100 -13.00 -16.35 4.47
N PHE A 101 -14.21 -15.80 4.24
CA PHE A 101 -14.92 -15.99 2.97
C PHE A 101 -14.26 -15.26 1.79
N GLU A 102 -13.57 -14.15 2.02
CA GLU A 102 -12.70 -13.55 1.02
C GLU A 102 -11.76 -14.62 0.44
N HIS A 103 -11.10 -15.42 1.31
CA HIS A 103 -10.21 -16.50 0.92
C HIS A 103 -10.96 -17.67 0.27
N MET A 104 -12.06 -18.11 0.86
CA MET A 104 -12.80 -19.26 0.38
C MET A 104 -13.35 -19.09 -1.02
N MET A 105 -13.68 -17.87 -1.44
CA MET A 105 -14.15 -17.58 -2.79
C MET A 105 -13.15 -17.94 -3.89
N PHE A 106 -11.86 -18.14 -3.57
CA PHE A 106 -10.85 -18.59 -4.51
C PHE A 106 -10.70 -20.12 -4.60
N ARG A 107 -11.54 -20.88 -3.87
CA ARG A 107 -11.48 -22.36 -3.89
C ARG A 107 -12.16 -23.01 -5.12
N GLY A 108 -12.88 -22.21 -5.93
CA GLY A 108 -13.45 -22.64 -7.19
C GLY A 108 -14.81 -23.32 -7.05
N THR A 109 -15.21 -24.03 -8.10
CA THR A 109 -16.49 -24.74 -8.24
C THR A 109 -16.26 -26.13 -8.83
N ASP A 110 -17.30 -26.93 -8.95
CA ASP A 110 -17.22 -28.22 -9.63
C ASP A 110 -16.88 -28.07 -11.13
N GLU A 111 -17.30 -26.96 -11.78
CA GLU A 111 -17.02 -26.69 -13.20
C GLU A 111 -15.66 -26.05 -13.39
N TYR A 112 -15.28 -25.13 -12.49
CA TYR A 112 -14.00 -24.44 -12.47
C TYR A 112 -13.30 -24.65 -11.11
N PRO A 113 -12.68 -25.82 -10.87
CA PRO A 113 -11.83 -26.01 -9.70
C PRO A 113 -10.76 -24.90 -9.59
N ALA A 114 -10.25 -24.65 -8.38
CA ALA A 114 -9.32 -23.54 -8.11
C ALA A 114 -8.15 -23.42 -9.12
N GLU A 115 -7.55 -24.55 -9.51
CA GLU A 115 -6.46 -24.59 -10.51
C GLU A 115 -6.93 -24.16 -11.91
N VAL A 116 -8.15 -24.61 -12.31
CA VAL A 116 -8.71 -24.27 -13.63
C VAL A 116 -9.12 -22.79 -13.65
N TYR A 117 -9.73 -22.30 -12.57
CA TYR A 117 -10.07 -20.90 -12.39
C TYR A 117 -8.81 -20.00 -12.51
N ALA A 118 -7.77 -20.33 -11.77
CA ALA A 118 -6.51 -19.62 -11.77
C ALA A 118 -5.82 -19.66 -13.15
N ASP A 119 -5.83 -20.79 -13.86
CA ASP A 119 -5.24 -20.93 -15.19
C ASP A 119 -5.97 -20.09 -16.24
N ILE A 120 -7.31 -19.98 -16.16
CA ILE A 120 -8.09 -19.12 -17.05
C ILE A 120 -7.69 -17.65 -16.85
N LEU A 121 -7.66 -17.17 -15.61
CA LEU A 121 -7.26 -15.79 -15.31
C LEU A 121 -5.78 -15.51 -15.66
N LYS A 122 -4.91 -16.48 -15.44
CA LYS A 122 -3.52 -16.40 -15.90
C LYS A 122 -3.45 -16.21 -17.42
N LYS A 123 -4.20 -16.98 -18.20
CA LYS A 123 -4.26 -16.83 -19.67
C LYS A 123 -4.89 -15.52 -20.12
N ALA A 124 -5.77 -14.94 -19.30
CA ALA A 124 -6.32 -13.60 -19.53
C ALA A 124 -5.32 -12.47 -19.20
N GLY A 125 -4.18 -12.78 -18.59
CA GLY A 125 -3.21 -11.77 -18.12
C GLY A 125 -3.78 -10.93 -17.00
N ALA A 126 -4.69 -11.50 -16.22
CA ALA A 126 -5.44 -10.78 -15.19
C ALA A 126 -4.63 -10.55 -13.92
N ASP A 127 -4.85 -9.39 -13.32
CA ASP A 127 -4.49 -9.06 -11.93
C ASP A 127 -5.76 -9.18 -11.10
N GLN A 128 -5.75 -10.05 -10.08
CA GLN A 128 -6.91 -10.30 -9.24
C GLN A 128 -6.55 -10.22 -7.76
N ASN A 129 -7.48 -9.69 -6.98
CA ASN A 129 -7.39 -9.70 -5.54
C ASN A 129 -8.79 -9.55 -4.90
N ALA A 130 -8.82 -9.53 -3.56
CA ALA A 130 -10.00 -9.18 -2.79
C ALA A 130 -9.57 -8.45 -1.51
N TYR A 131 -10.51 -7.82 -0.84
CA TYR A 131 -10.32 -7.24 0.49
C TYR A 131 -11.64 -7.18 1.25
N THR A 132 -11.55 -7.33 2.57
CA THR A 132 -12.68 -7.23 3.48
C THR A 132 -12.58 -5.96 4.33
N THR A 133 -13.69 -5.23 4.41
CA THR A 133 -13.86 -4.10 5.31
C THR A 133 -14.87 -4.44 6.41
N ASP A 134 -15.15 -3.50 7.29
CA ASP A 134 -16.20 -3.69 8.30
C ASP A 134 -17.57 -3.89 7.64
N ASP A 135 -17.85 -3.26 6.50
CA ASP A 135 -19.18 -3.17 5.89
C ASP A 135 -19.39 -3.99 4.62
N TYR A 136 -18.32 -4.36 3.93
CA TYR A 136 -18.37 -5.10 2.67
C TYR A 136 -17.09 -5.86 2.37
N THR A 137 -17.21 -6.91 1.56
CA THR A 137 -16.08 -7.64 0.97
C THR A 137 -16.08 -7.38 -0.53
N ASN A 138 -14.95 -6.97 -1.09
CA ASN A 138 -14.83 -6.66 -2.51
C ASN A 138 -13.90 -7.64 -3.22
N TYR A 139 -14.33 -8.16 -4.34
CA TYR A 139 -13.54 -9.01 -5.26
C TYR A 139 -13.27 -8.21 -6.52
N HIS A 140 -12.03 -8.18 -6.98
CA HIS A 140 -11.69 -7.38 -8.13
C HIS A 140 -10.70 -8.06 -9.07
N ILE A 141 -10.88 -7.80 -10.34
CA ILE A 141 -10.04 -8.33 -11.42
C ILE A 141 -9.83 -7.22 -12.45
N THR A 142 -8.58 -6.95 -12.82
CA THR A 142 -8.22 -6.11 -13.97
C THR A 142 -7.58 -6.97 -15.05
N PHE A 143 -8.02 -6.82 -16.27
CA PHE A 143 -7.62 -7.70 -17.38
C PHE A 143 -7.81 -7.00 -18.73
N THR A 144 -7.36 -7.63 -19.82
CA THR A 144 -7.56 -7.10 -21.18
C THR A 144 -8.97 -7.41 -21.70
N LYS A 145 -9.61 -6.47 -22.39
CA LYS A 145 -11.00 -6.58 -22.85
C LYS A 145 -11.30 -7.80 -23.74
N ALA A 146 -10.27 -8.38 -24.35
CA ALA A 146 -10.40 -9.58 -25.18
C ALA A 146 -10.99 -10.78 -24.39
N ASP A 147 -10.83 -10.82 -23.08
CA ASP A 147 -11.27 -11.88 -22.21
C ASP A 147 -12.57 -11.54 -21.43
N LEU A 148 -13.24 -10.42 -21.75
CA LEU A 148 -14.38 -9.88 -21.03
C LEU A 148 -15.51 -10.91 -20.78
N GLU A 149 -15.98 -11.58 -21.82
CA GLU A 149 -17.07 -12.56 -21.67
C GLU A 149 -16.65 -13.72 -20.77
N LYS A 150 -15.40 -14.21 -20.93
CA LYS A 150 -14.91 -15.34 -20.14
C LYS A 150 -14.74 -15.00 -18.65
N VAL A 151 -14.27 -13.80 -18.34
CA VAL A 151 -14.16 -13.35 -16.95
C VAL A 151 -15.52 -13.14 -16.31
N ILE A 152 -16.50 -12.54 -17.03
CA ILE A 152 -17.88 -12.39 -16.53
C ILE A 152 -18.52 -13.76 -16.25
N GLU A 153 -18.33 -14.75 -17.13
CA GLU A 153 -18.79 -16.13 -16.94
C GLU A 153 -18.17 -16.79 -15.71
N LEU A 154 -16.85 -16.68 -15.58
CA LEU A 154 -16.07 -17.29 -14.51
C LEU A 154 -16.47 -16.75 -13.13
N GLU A 155 -16.62 -15.42 -13.03
CA GLU A 155 -17.06 -14.77 -11.80
C GLU A 155 -18.51 -15.15 -11.46
N ALA A 156 -19.39 -15.18 -12.44
CA ALA A 156 -20.78 -15.60 -12.23
C ALA A 156 -20.88 -17.03 -11.69
N ASP A 157 -20.05 -17.94 -12.18
CA ASP A 157 -20.02 -19.32 -11.72
C ASP A 157 -19.57 -19.41 -10.26
N ARG A 158 -18.45 -18.77 -9.93
CA ARG A 158 -17.87 -18.74 -8.60
C ARG A 158 -18.86 -18.20 -7.54
N PHE A 159 -19.54 -17.10 -7.82
CA PHE A 159 -20.50 -16.47 -6.90
C PHE A 159 -21.78 -17.30 -6.70
N GLN A 160 -22.15 -18.12 -7.67
CA GLN A 160 -23.38 -18.93 -7.63
C GLN A 160 -23.17 -20.36 -7.15
N ARG A 161 -21.96 -20.91 -7.35
CA ARG A 161 -21.72 -22.36 -7.24
C ARG A 161 -20.45 -22.71 -6.48
N LEU A 162 -19.95 -21.78 -5.62
CA LEU A 162 -18.78 -22.04 -4.79
C LEU A 162 -18.89 -23.42 -4.13
N HIS A 163 -17.88 -24.26 -4.30
CA HIS A 163 -17.83 -25.58 -3.71
C HIS A 163 -16.41 -25.92 -3.25
N TYR A 164 -16.25 -26.35 -2.01
CA TYR A 164 -14.97 -26.72 -1.42
C TYR A 164 -15.12 -27.91 -0.47
N THR A 165 -14.04 -28.66 -0.32
CA THR A 165 -13.95 -29.80 0.57
C THR A 165 -13.61 -29.38 2.00
N GLU A 166 -13.85 -30.26 2.99
CA GLU A 166 -13.43 -30.01 4.38
C GLU A 166 -11.91 -29.85 4.48
N GLU A 167 -11.12 -30.54 3.66
CA GLU A 167 -9.66 -30.38 3.62
C GLU A 167 -9.26 -28.98 3.17
N GLN A 168 -9.85 -28.45 2.09
CA GLN A 168 -9.60 -27.08 1.61
C GLN A 168 -10.01 -26.06 2.65
N PHE A 169 -11.15 -26.23 3.30
CA PHE A 169 -11.64 -25.37 4.37
C PHE A 169 -10.65 -25.31 5.54
N ARG A 170 -10.19 -26.46 6.06
CA ARG A 170 -9.22 -26.52 7.16
C ARG A 170 -7.87 -25.92 6.77
N THR A 171 -7.41 -26.18 5.56
CA THR A 171 -6.16 -25.63 5.03
C THR A 171 -6.20 -24.09 4.97
N GLU A 172 -7.32 -23.53 4.50
CA GLU A 172 -7.47 -22.06 4.43
C GLU A 172 -7.61 -21.40 5.79
N ALA A 173 -8.27 -22.05 6.74
CA ALA A 173 -8.34 -21.57 8.12
C ALA A 173 -6.94 -21.42 8.78
N LEU A 174 -5.99 -22.32 8.45
CA LEU A 174 -4.60 -22.22 8.88
C LEU A 174 -3.87 -21.05 8.18
N ALA A 175 -4.15 -20.80 6.89
CA ALA A 175 -3.59 -19.67 6.17
C ALA A 175 -4.06 -18.33 6.76
N VAL A 176 -5.35 -18.20 7.09
CA VAL A 176 -5.92 -17.02 7.77
C VAL A 176 -5.29 -16.82 9.16
N LYS A 177 -5.08 -17.89 9.93
CA LYS A 177 -4.32 -17.81 11.20
C LYS A 177 -2.89 -17.32 10.98
N GLY A 178 -2.22 -17.81 9.94
CA GLY A 178 -0.89 -17.34 9.54
C GLY A 178 -0.88 -15.84 9.23
N GLU A 179 -1.89 -15.37 8.52
CA GLU A 179 -2.05 -13.94 8.22
C GLU A 179 -2.30 -13.10 9.47
N TYR A 180 -3.14 -13.58 10.39
CA TYR A 180 -3.32 -12.94 11.69
C TYR A 180 -1.98 -12.76 12.40
N LEU A 181 -1.20 -13.83 12.54
CA LEU A 181 0.12 -13.77 13.20
C LEU A 181 1.06 -12.77 12.51
N LYS A 182 1.07 -12.74 11.17
CA LYS A 182 1.84 -11.75 10.39
C LYS A 182 1.40 -10.32 10.72
N ASN A 183 0.10 -10.03 10.67
CA ASN A 183 -0.41 -8.68 10.89
C ASN A 183 -0.17 -8.21 12.31
N PHE A 184 -0.37 -9.07 13.31
CA PHE A 184 -0.20 -8.77 14.73
C PHE A 184 1.27 -8.90 15.23
N SER A 185 2.24 -9.10 14.33
CA SER A 185 3.65 -8.79 14.61
C SER A 185 3.91 -7.28 14.68
N ASN A 186 3.02 -6.47 14.11
CA ASN A 186 3.03 -5.02 14.21
C ASN A 186 2.20 -4.56 15.43
N PRO A 187 2.81 -3.84 16.41
CA PRO A 187 2.13 -3.42 17.64
C PRO A 187 0.90 -2.54 17.39
N ILE A 188 0.87 -1.79 16.27
CA ILE A 188 -0.25 -0.92 15.91
C ILE A 188 -1.51 -1.73 15.57
N GLN A 189 -1.37 -2.89 14.92
CA GLN A 189 -2.52 -3.75 14.65
C GLN A 189 -3.15 -4.26 15.96
N LYS A 190 -2.30 -4.62 16.94
CA LYS A 190 -2.78 -5.04 18.26
C LYS A 190 -3.42 -3.88 19.03
N LEU A 191 -2.89 -2.66 18.88
CA LEU A 191 -3.49 -1.46 19.46
C LEU A 191 -4.91 -1.25 18.89
N PHE A 192 -5.10 -1.35 17.58
CA PHE A 192 -6.43 -1.19 16.94
C PHE A 192 -7.42 -2.26 17.37
N GLU A 193 -7.02 -3.53 17.45
CA GLU A 193 -7.88 -4.60 17.97
C GLU A 193 -8.38 -4.28 19.39
N ARG A 194 -7.44 -3.92 20.26
CA ARG A 194 -7.77 -3.59 21.65
C ARG A 194 -8.61 -2.30 21.78
N LEU A 195 -8.34 -1.31 20.96
CA LEU A 195 -9.09 -0.07 20.92
C LEU A 195 -10.56 -0.31 20.51
N SER A 196 -10.77 -1.14 19.48
CA SER A 196 -12.10 -1.52 19.01
C SER A 196 -12.87 -2.29 20.08
N ASP A 197 -12.25 -3.28 20.72
CA ASP A 197 -12.86 -4.02 21.83
C ASP A 197 -13.18 -3.12 23.05
N LEU A 198 -12.35 -2.10 23.28
CA LEU A 198 -12.58 -1.11 24.34
C LEU A 198 -13.70 -0.10 23.99
N MET A 199 -13.86 0.24 22.70
CA MET A 199 -14.84 1.21 22.22
C MET A 199 -16.26 0.64 22.17
N TYR A 200 -16.42 -0.64 21.80
CA TYR A 200 -17.74 -1.26 21.63
C TYR A 200 -17.99 -2.37 22.64
N THR A 201 -19.25 -2.48 23.09
CA THR A 201 -19.67 -3.49 24.05
C THR A 201 -20.49 -4.60 23.38
N VAL A 202 -21.39 -4.24 22.47
CA VAL A 202 -22.33 -5.16 21.82
C VAL A 202 -22.26 -5.14 20.30
N HIS A 203 -21.87 -4.03 19.69
CA HIS A 203 -21.78 -3.90 18.23
C HIS A 203 -20.59 -4.70 17.68
N THR A 204 -20.74 -5.29 16.51
CA THR A 204 -19.72 -6.14 15.87
C THR A 204 -18.44 -5.39 15.48
N TYR A 205 -18.43 -4.05 15.37
CA TYR A 205 -17.19 -3.25 15.19
C TYR A 205 -16.23 -3.36 16.39
N LYS A 206 -16.60 -4.13 17.43
CA LYS A 206 -15.68 -4.44 18.55
C LYS A 206 -14.49 -5.32 18.15
N HIS A 207 -14.56 -6.05 17.05
CA HIS A 207 -13.44 -6.81 16.47
C HIS A 207 -13.06 -6.24 15.10
N THR A 208 -11.82 -6.44 14.71
CA THR A 208 -11.33 -6.08 13.37
C THR A 208 -11.86 -7.08 12.34
N THR A 209 -11.66 -6.80 11.07
CA THR A 209 -11.98 -7.73 9.96
C THR A 209 -11.27 -9.09 10.10
N MET A 210 -10.10 -9.12 10.76
CA MET A 210 -9.38 -10.38 11.05
C MET A 210 -10.11 -11.26 12.07
N GLY A 211 -10.99 -10.68 12.92
CA GLY A 211 -11.58 -11.39 14.06
C GLY A 211 -10.67 -11.52 15.27
N PHE A 212 -11.18 -12.10 16.35
CA PHE A 212 -10.39 -12.44 17.53
C PHE A 212 -9.63 -13.74 17.30
N ILE A 213 -8.43 -13.85 17.90
CA ILE A 213 -7.56 -15.04 17.71
C ILE A 213 -8.25 -16.33 18.18
N GLU A 214 -9.06 -16.27 19.24
CA GLU A 214 -9.78 -17.43 19.78
C GLU A 214 -10.80 -17.97 18.79
N ASP A 215 -11.48 -17.10 18.05
CA ASP A 215 -12.46 -17.45 17.02
C ASP A 215 -11.76 -18.02 15.78
N ILE A 216 -10.61 -17.44 15.39
CA ILE A 216 -9.78 -17.92 14.28
C ILE A 216 -9.21 -19.30 14.61
N GLU A 217 -8.77 -19.55 15.84
CA GLU A 217 -8.30 -20.87 16.27
C GLU A 217 -9.38 -21.94 16.29
N ALA A 218 -10.64 -21.54 16.55
CA ALA A 218 -11.78 -22.42 16.50
C ALA A 218 -12.35 -22.64 15.08
N MET A 219 -11.96 -21.79 14.11
CA MET A 219 -12.51 -21.78 12.75
C MET A 219 -12.40 -23.11 12.00
N PRO A 220 -11.27 -23.89 12.08
CA PRO A 220 -11.16 -25.17 11.38
C PRO A 220 -12.27 -26.19 11.66
N ASP A 221 -12.98 -26.07 12.78
CA ASP A 221 -14.08 -26.97 13.18
C ASP A 221 -15.48 -26.42 12.82
N GLN A 222 -15.58 -25.38 11.99
CA GLN A 222 -16.82 -24.65 11.72
C GLN A 222 -17.31 -24.73 10.26
N MET A 223 -17.01 -25.81 9.55
CA MET A 223 -17.42 -26.03 8.17
C MET A 223 -18.93 -25.85 7.92
N GLU A 224 -19.80 -26.33 8.85
CA GLU A 224 -21.24 -26.16 8.73
C GLU A 224 -21.66 -24.69 8.76
N TYR A 225 -21.03 -23.89 9.63
CA TYR A 225 -21.28 -22.44 9.69
C TYR A 225 -20.75 -21.73 8.45
N SER A 226 -19.64 -22.17 7.90
CA SER A 226 -19.09 -21.63 6.65
C SER A 226 -20.10 -21.73 5.51
N ASN A 227 -20.70 -22.89 5.29
CA ASN A 227 -21.75 -23.07 4.29
C ASN A 227 -22.97 -22.16 4.55
N LEU A 228 -23.39 -22.07 5.83
CA LEU A 228 -24.49 -21.18 6.23
C LEU A 228 -24.17 -19.70 5.97
N PHE A 229 -22.92 -19.27 6.21
CA PHE A 229 -22.48 -17.89 5.94
C PHE A 229 -22.58 -17.56 4.45
N PHE A 230 -22.08 -18.45 3.58
CA PHE A 230 -22.21 -18.28 2.14
C PHE A 230 -23.67 -18.16 1.70
N ASP A 231 -24.52 -19.07 2.16
CA ASP A 231 -25.95 -19.10 1.81
C ASP A 231 -26.70 -17.84 2.26
N ARG A 232 -26.26 -17.17 3.30
CA ARG A 232 -26.86 -15.95 3.83
C ARG A 232 -26.44 -14.69 3.08
N TRP A 233 -25.15 -14.60 2.77
CA TRP A 233 -24.56 -13.33 2.39
C TRP A 233 -24.23 -13.19 0.91
N TYR A 234 -23.87 -14.28 0.24
CA TYR A 234 -23.53 -14.27 -1.19
C TYR A 234 -24.80 -14.45 -2.01
N ARG A 235 -25.52 -13.34 -2.18
CA ARG A 235 -26.82 -13.28 -2.86
C ARG A 235 -26.89 -12.07 -3.81
N PRO A 236 -27.63 -12.13 -4.93
CA PRO A 236 -27.64 -11.09 -5.93
C PRO A 236 -28.11 -9.73 -5.40
N GLU A 237 -29.12 -9.70 -4.51
CA GLU A 237 -29.61 -8.45 -3.93
C GLU A 237 -28.62 -7.79 -2.95
N LYS A 238 -27.60 -8.51 -2.48
CA LYS A 238 -26.52 -8.01 -1.62
C LYS A 238 -25.23 -7.72 -2.39
N THR A 239 -25.21 -7.96 -3.71
CA THR A 239 -24.06 -7.86 -4.59
C THR A 239 -24.24 -6.76 -5.62
N ILE A 240 -23.16 -6.12 -6.01
CA ILE A 240 -23.09 -5.15 -7.09
C ILE A 240 -21.96 -5.58 -8.03
N VAL A 241 -22.20 -5.56 -9.35
CA VAL A 241 -21.16 -5.79 -10.36
C VAL A 241 -20.87 -4.45 -11.04
N ILE A 242 -19.63 -3.97 -10.87
CA ILE A 242 -19.13 -2.73 -11.45
C ILE A 242 -18.11 -3.08 -12.51
N LEU A 243 -18.29 -2.59 -13.74
CA LEU A 243 -17.33 -2.76 -14.83
C LEU A 243 -16.91 -1.37 -15.35
N VAL A 244 -15.62 -1.13 -15.39
CA VAL A 244 -15.04 0.13 -15.87
C VAL A 244 -13.95 -0.18 -16.90
N GLY A 245 -13.98 0.49 -18.06
CA GLY A 245 -12.93 0.29 -19.04
C GLY A 245 -13.35 0.50 -20.47
N ASP A 246 -12.55 -0.02 -21.39
CA ASP A 246 -12.84 -0.02 -22.84
C ASP A 246 -13.99 -1.00 -23.16
N LEU A 247 -15.23 -0.55 -22.95
CA LEU A 247 -16.45 -1.36 -22.97
C LEU A 247 -17.54 -0.73 -23.85
N ASP A 248 -18.39 -1.60 -24.44
CA ASP A 248 -19.73 -1.19 -24.84
C ASP A 248 -20.73 -1.52 -23.73
N GLY A 249 -21.42 -0.47 -23.24
CA GLY A 249 -22.29 -0.61 -22.07
C GLY A 249 -23.44 -1.60 -22.27
N GLU A 250 -24.14 -1.54 -23.40
CA GLU A 250 -25.29 -2.39 -23.68
C GLU A 250 -24.91 -3.85 -23.98
N GLU A 251 -23.82 -4.08 -24.71
CA GLU A 251 -23.30 -5.42 -24.98
C GLU A 251 -22.78 -6.06 -23.69
N THR A 252 -22.05 -5.30 -22.87
CA THR A 252 -21.53 -5.76 -21.58
C THR A 252 -22.68 -6.10 -20.62
N PHE A 253 -23.75 -5.27 -20.58
CA PHE A 253 -24.93 -5.57 -19.75
C PHE A 253 -25.59 -6.89 -20.14
N LYS A 254 -25.73 -7.19 -21.44
CA LYS A 254 -26.29 -8.46 -21.93
C LYS A 254 -25.44 -9.67 -21.50
N LEU A 255 -24.12 -9.52 -21.44
CA LEU A 255 -23.24 -10.57 -20.93
C LEU A 255 -23.46 -10.80 -19.45
N VAL A 256 -23.54 -9.74 -18.64
CA VAL A 256 -23.84 -9.88 -17.22
C VAL A 256 -25.22 -10.51 -17.02
N GLU A 257 -26.27 -10.05 -17.71
CA GLU A 257 -27.61 -10.63 -17.62
C GLU A 257 -27.61 -12.12 -17.99
N LYS A 258 -26.87 -12.52 -19.04
CA LYS A 258 -26.74 -13.90 -19.50
C LYS A 258 -26.21 -14.83 -18.41
N TYR A 259 -25.15 -14.44 -17.71
CA TYR A 259 -24.46 -15.31 -16.77
C TYR A 259 -24.93 -15.14 -15.31
N TRP A 260 -25.37 -13.95 -14.91
CA TRP A 260 -25.75 -13.63 -13.54
C TRP A 260 -27.27 -13.64 -13.29
N GLY A 261 -28.10 -13.58 -14.36
CA GLY A 261 -29.55 -13.46 -14.24
C GLY A 261 -30.24 -14.68 -13.60
N GLY A 262 -29.60 -15.85 -13.62
CA GLY A 262 -30.12 -17.07 -13.02
C GLY A 262 -29.81 -17.26 -11.52
N TRP A 263 -29.06 -16.35 -10.93
CA TRP A 263 -28.67 -16.44 -9.51
C TRP A 263 -29.87 -16.21 -8.59
N GLU A 264 -30.11 -17.15 -7.65
CA GLU A 264 -31.28 -17.13 -6.78
C GLU A 264 -31.13 -16.10 -5.64
N ARG A 265 -32.22 -15.37 -5.39
CA ARG A 265 -32.27 -14.41 -4.26
C ARG A 265 -32.33 -15.14 -2.93
N GLY A 266 -31.77 -14.46 -1.90
CA GLY A 266 -31.95 -14.82 -0.50
C GLY A 266 -33.02 -13.98 0.18
N ASP A 267 -33.24 -14.27 1.47
CA ASP A 267 -34.18 -13.54 2.33
C ASP A 267 -33.56 -13.21 3.72
N TYR A 268 -32.29 -13.57 3.93
CA TYR A 268 -31.63 -13.35 5.20
C TYR A 268 -31.19 -11.91 5.39
N ASP A 269 -31.47 -11.38 6.58
CA ASP A 269 -30.92 -10.11 7.06
C ASP A 269 -30.48 -10.23 8.51
N ALA A 270 -29.33 -9.66 8.89
CA ALA A 270 -28.83 -9.74 10.25
C ALA A 270 -29.40 -8.61 11.10
N ASP A 271 -29.76 -8.94 12.34
CA ASP A 271 -30.12 -7.96 13.37
C ASP A 271 -28.83 -7.43 14.03
N ILE A 272 -28.29 -6.35 13.47
CA ILE A 272 -27.05 -5.75 13.95
C ILE A 272 -27.30 -5.06 15.28
N PRO A 273 -26.58 -5.42 16.37
CA PRO A 273 -26.79 -4.79 17.68
C PRO A 273 -26.47 -3.30 17.65
N VAL A 274 -27.36 -2.48 18.18
CA VAL A 274 -27.11 -1.04 18.34
C VAL A 274 -26.26 -0.80 19.57
N GLU A 275 -25.08 -0.19 19.38
CA GLU A 275 -24.17 0.11 20.48
C GLU A 275 -24.72 1.23 21.38
N PRO A 276 -24.82 1.03 22.70
CA PRO A 276 -25.18 2.11 23.61
C PRO A 276 -24.03 3.13 23.76
N PRO A 277 -24.33 4.37 24.21
CA PRO A 277 -23.28 5.32 24.60
C PRO A 277 -22.35 4.72 25.65
N LEU A 278 -21.08 5.14 25.65
CA LEU A 278 -20.15 4.75 26.70
C LEU A 278 -20.62 5.24 28.07
N ASP A 279 -20.41 4.45 29.11
CA ASP A 279 -20.76 4.77 30.51
C ASP A 279 -19.76 5.74 31.19
N GLY A 280 -18.81 6.28 30.43
CA GLY A 280 -17.75 7.20 30.83
C GLY A 280 -16.52 7.05 29.97
N SER A 281 -15.55 7.95 30.15
CA SER A 281 -14.25 7.84 29.46
C SER A 281 -13.53 6.55 29.86
N ARG A 282 -12.77 5.99 28.90
CA ARG A 282 -12.00 4.75 29.12
C ARG A 282 -10.51 4.99 28.81
N TYR A 283 -9.66 4.21 29.44
CA TYR A 283 -8.21 4.21 29.21
C TYR A 283 -7.66 2.79 29.22
N GLU A 284 -6.75 2.51 28.28
CA GLU A 284 -5.95 1.28 28.29
C GLU A 284 -4.52 1.60 27.85
N HIS A 285 -3.56 0.81 28.34
CA HIS A 285 -2.17 0.84 27.92
C HIS A 285 -1.75 -0.54 27.45
N LEU A 286 -1.12 -0.62 26.28
CA LEU A 286 -0.52 -1.82 25.73
C LEU A 286 1.01 -1.76 25.95
N GLN A 287 1.52 -2.64 26.79
CA GLN A 287 2.97 -2.85 26.88
C GLN A 287 3.42 -3.79 25.75
N TRP A 288 4.44 -3.37 25.01
CA TRP A 288 5.00 -4.13 23.91
C TRP A 288 6.43 -4.57 24.21
N GLU A 289 6.76 -5.86 23.99
CA GLU A 289 8.08 -6.41 24.33
C GLU A 289 9.13 -6.16 23.23
N GLY A 290 8.70 -6.06 21.97
CA GLY A 290 9.58 -5.81 20.83
C GLY A 290 9.95 -4.32 20.66
N PRO A 291 10.89 -3.99 19.74
CA PRO A 291 11.20 -2.60 19.40
C PRO A 291 9.95 -1.85 18.94
N THR A 292 9.66 -0.71 19.56
CA THR A 292 8.57 0.17 19.17
C THR A 292 8.80 1.59 19.69
N GLN A 293 8.16 2.57 19.06
CA GLN A 293 8.03 3.92 19.60
C GLN A 293 6.72 4.05 20.39
N PRO A 294 6.66 4.96 21.38
CA PRO A 294 5.45 5.18 22.14
C PRO A 294 4.35 5.78 21.26
N TRP A 295 3.10 5.36 21.50
CA TRP A 295 1.92 5.91 20.85
C TRP A 295 0.97 6.51 21.88
N TYR A 296 0.37 7.63 21.49
CA TYR A 296 -0.74 8.25 22.19
C TYR A 296 -1.92 8.38 21.24
N VAL A 297 -3.04 7.78 21.61
CA VAL A 297 -4.23 7.69 20.77
C VAL A 297 -5.45 8.17 21.54
N VAL A 298 -6.26 8.96 20.87
CA VAL A 298 -7.55 9.44 21.37
C VAL A 298 -8.63 9.05 20.38
N ALA A 299 -9.71 8.45 20.87
CA ALA A 299 -10.81 8.03 20.03
C ALA A 299 -12.17 8.46 20.60
N TYR A 300 -13.10 8.72 19.69
CA TYR A 300 -14.50 9.02 19.97
C TYR A 300 -15.39 8.20 19.06
N ARG A 301 -16.66 8.04 19.42
CA ARG A 301 -17.62 7.45 18.51
C ARG A 301 -18.18 8.49 17.57
N GLY A 302 -18.05 8.21 16.26
CA GLY A 302 -18.58 9.05 15.20
C GLY A 302 -20.05 8.76 14.87
N PRO A 303 -20.60 9.40 13.83
CA PRO A 303 -21.91 9.07 13.27
C PRO A 303 -21.84 7.82 12.40
N ALA A 304 -23.01 7.26 12.10
CA ALA A 304 -23.22 6.48 10.90
C ALA A 304 -23.04 7.38 9.66
N TYR A 305 -22.49 6.83 8.61
CA TYR A 305 -22.28 7.57 7.38
C TYR A 305 -23.61 7.77 6.61
N VAL A 306 -24.04 9.02 6.45
CA VAL A 306 -25.22 9.45 5.71
C VAL A 306 -24.83 10.67 4.85
N PRO A 307 -24.75 10.60 3.51
CA PRO A 307 -24.12 11.59 2.63
C PRO A 307 -24.90 12.88 2.38
N THR A 308 -26.19 12.84 2.54
CA THR A 308 -27.01 14.05 2.52
C THR A 308 -27.04 14.73 3.88
N GLU A 309 -26.46 14.10 4.92
CA GLU A 309 -26.30 14.69 6.25
C GLU A 309 -24.91 15.32 6.37
N LYS A 310 -24.84 16.42 7.13
CA LYS A 310 -23.58 17.15 7.30
C LYS A 310 -22.60 16.53 8.29
N ASP A 311 -22.98 15.46 8.97
CA ASP A 311 -22.24 14.90 10.10
C ASP A 311 -20.83 14.42 9.68
N MET A 312 -20.73 13.37 8.88
CA MET A 312 -19.41 12.91 8.41
C MET A 312 -18.71 13.95 7.51
N PRO A 313 -19.35 14.54 6.48
CA PRO A 313 -18.68 15.54 5.65
C PRO A 313 -18.08 16.71 6.44
N ALA A 314 -18.70 17.14 7.54
CA ALA A 314 -18.11 18.18 8.38
C ALA A 314 -16.96 17.63 9.27
N LEU A 315 -17.04 16.37 9.69
CA LEU A 315 -15.94 15.72 10.44
C LEU A 315 -14.71 15.46 9.55
N ASP A 316 -14.89 15.25 8.24
CA ASP A 316 -13.76 15.20 7.30
C ASP A 316 -13.05 16.55 7.21
N LEU A 317 -13.80 17.65 7.19
CA LEU A 317 -13.21 18.97 7.28
C LEU A 317 -12.48 19.15 8.63
N VAL A 318 -13.06 18.68 9.74
CA VAL A 318 -12.38 18.69 11.05
C VAL A 318 -11.08 17.91 11.01
N SER A 319 -11.09 16.67 10.49
CA SER A 319 -9.89 15.84 10.34
C SER A 319 -8.82 16.56 9.51
N SER A 320 -9.21 17.06 8.34
CA SER A 320 -8.31 17.74 7.42
C SER A 320 -7.73 19.04 7.98
N ILE A 321 -8.51 19.83 8.72
CA ILE A 321 -8.11 21.15 9.24
C ILE A 321 -7.24 21.01 10.49
N TYR A 322 -7.57 20.08 11.39
CA TYR A 322 -6.94 20.01 12.72
C TYR A 322 -5.90 18.91 12.88
N PHE A 323 -5.89 17.88 12.01
CA PHE A 323 -5.07 16.68 12.20
C PHE A 323 -4.27 16.27 10.97
N SER A 324 -4.30 17.06 9.88
CA SER A 324 -3.46 16.84 8.70
C SER A 324 -2.10 17.52 8.82
N GLU A 325 -1.21 17.28 7.86
CA GLU A 325 0.13 17.88 7.76
C GLU A 325 0.13 19.41 7.67
N SER A 326 -0.98 20.03 7.23
CA SER A 326 -1.14 21.49 7.18
C SER A 326 -1.76 22.10 8.44
N SER A 327 -2.05 21.27 9.47
CA SER A 327 -2.66 21.73 10.71
C SER A 327 -1.65 22.42 11.65
N ASP A 328 -2.16 23.30 12.49
CA ASP A 328 -1.37 23.93 13.56
C ASP A 328 -0.81 22.88 14.55
N LEU A 329 -1.56 21.81 14.78
CA LEU A 329 -1.11 20.69 15.63
C LEU A 329 0.11 19.97 15.03
N TYR A 330 0.06 19.65 13.73
CA TYR A 330 1.19 19.04 13.03
C TYR A 330 2.41 19.97 13.00
N ARG A 331 2.19 21.24 12.67
CA ARG A 331 3.25 22.26 12.71
C ARG A 331 3.94 22.30 14.08
N LYS A 332 3.15 22.34 15.16
CA LYS A 332 3.69 22.34 16.51
C LYS A 332 4.44 21.05 16.86
N LEU A 333 3.77 19.90 16.76
CA LEU A 333 4.30 18.66 17.31
C LEU A 333 5.36 17.99 16.44
N VAL A 334 5.21 18.06 15.10
CA VAL A 334 6.13 17.39 14.16
C VAL A 334 7.26 18.31 13.71
N ILE A 335 6.94 19.55 13.35
CA ILE A 335 7.94 20.46 12.76
C ILE A 335 8.72 21.24 13.82
N GLN A 336 8.02 21.89 14.76
CA GLN A 336 8.65 22.79 15.73
C GLN A 336 9.19 22.06 16.96
N ASP A 337 8.33 21.33 17.67
CA ASP A 337 8.71 20.63 18.91
C ASP A 337 9.47 19.33 18.62
N GLN A 338 9.30 18.73 17.43
CA GLN A 338 9.83 17.41 17.04
C GLN A 338 9.52 16.31 18.06
N ALA A 339 8.39 16.47 18.76
CA ALA A 339 7.91 15.56 19.81
C ALA A 339 7.21 14.32 19.23
N VAL A 340 6.82 14.40 17.96
CA VAL A 340 6.04 13.39 17.22
C VAL A 340 6.64 13.27 15.82
N ASP A 341 6.75 12.07 15.30
CA ASP A 341 7.15 11.83 13.92
C ASP A 341 6.00 11.35 13.02
N GLN A 342 4.89 10.90 13.62
CA GLN A 342 3.64 10.59 12.92
C GLN A 342 2.44 11.17 13.67
N LEU A 343 1.60 11.91 12.95
CA LEU A 343 0.34 12.46 13.47
C LEU A 343 -0.71 12.36 12.38
N PHE A 344 -1.86 11.76 12.70
CA PHE A 344 -2.99 11.68 11.75
C PHE A 344 -4.34 11.58 12.46
N GLY A 345 -5.39 12.05 11.79
CA GLY A 345 -6.78 11.74 12.07
C GLY A 345 -7.28 10.62 11.17
N TYR A 346 -8.01 9.66 11.72
CA TYR A 346 -8.66 8.59 10.97
C TYR A 346 -10.14 8.57 11.32
N PHE A 347 -10.96 9.01 10.39
CA PHE A 347 -12.40 9.17 10.51
C PHE A 347 -13.07 8.40 9.37
N PRO A 348 -13.25 7.07 9.51
CA PRO A 348 -13.77 6.23 8.45
C PRO A 348 -15.28 6.41 8.23
N ASP A 349 -15.68 6.26 6.97
CA ASP A 349 -17.08 6.11 6.61
C ASP A 349 -17.53 4.69 6.91
N GLN A 350 -18.50 4.54 7.79
CA GLN A 350 -19.06 3.25 8.18
C GLN A 350 -20.58 3.32 8.23
N LYS A 351 -21.25 2.19 7.94
CA LYS A 351 -22.72 2.10 7.93
C LYS A 351 -23.34 2.35 9.30
N ASP A 352 -22.62 2.02 10.35
CA ASP A 352 -23.00 2.29 11.73
C ASP A 352 -22.00 3.25 12.41
N PRO A 353 -22.31 3.81 13.59
CA PRO A 353 -21.43 4.74 14.28
C PRO A 353 -20.02 4.18 14.49
N GLY A 354 -19.06 4.73 13.75
CA GLY A 354 -17.67 4.30 13.68
C GLY A 354 -16.76 4.96 14.73
N ILE A 355 -15.46 4.72 14.62
CA ILE A 355 -14.43 5.30 15.48
C ILE A 355 -13.82 6.54 14.81
N LEU A 356 -13.85 7.68 15.47
CA LEU A 356 -13.07 8.86 15.12
C LEU A 356 -11.77 8.83 15.92
N LEU A 357 -10.65 8.62 15.26
CA LEU A 357 -9.34 8.38 15.87
C LEU A 357 -8.37 9.52 15.58
N ILE A 358 -7.62 9.95 16.60
CA ILE A 358 -6.44 10.83 16.46
C ILE A 358 -5.27 10.09 17.07
N ALA A 359 -4.23 9.85 16.28
CA ALA A 359 -3.06 9.08 16.69
C ALA A 359 -1.77 9.89 16.51
N ALA A 360 -0.88 9.78 17.49
CA ALA A 360 0.44 10.38 17.48
C ALA A 360 1.50 9.36 17.91
N ARG A 361 2.55 9.19 17.07
CA ARG A 361 3.74 8.41 17.43
C ARG A 361 4.80 9.36 17.99
N LEU A 362 5.16 9.14 19.25
CA LEU A 362 6.08 10.01 19.96
C LEU A 362 7.53 9.65 19.62
N THR A 363 8.38 10.66 19.49
CA THR A 363 9.83 10.46 19.34
C THR A 363 10.49 10.00 20.65
N ASP A 364 9.90 10.38 21.80
CA ASP A 364 10.32 9.96 23.13
C ASP A 364 9.11 9.95 24.07
N VAL A 365 9.06 8.99 25.00
CA VAL A 365 7.98 8.88 26.00
C VAL A 365 7.85 10.12 26.89
N ALA A 366 8.94 10.86 27.10
CA ALA A 366 8.94 12.12 27.86
C ALA A 366 8.08 13.23 27.19
N ASN A 367 7.79 13.10 25.90
CA ASN A 367 6.94 14.04 25.16
C ASN A 367 5.43 13.81 25.41
N ALA A 368 5.04 12.72 26.04
CA ALA A 368 3.65 12.31 26.15
C ALA A 368 2.71 13.36 26.75
N ALA A 369 3.17 14.11 27.76
CA ALA A 369 2.37 15.18 28.36
C ALA A 369 2.16 16.35 27.39
N ASN A 370 3.20 16.79 26.66
CA ASN A 370 3.09 17.83 25.63
C ASN A 370 2.15 17.41 24.50
N VAL A 371 2.28 16.18 24.02
CA VAL A 371 1.43 15.62 22.95
C VAL A 371 -0.03 15.55 23.37
N ARG A 372 -0.30 15.01 24.56
CA ARG A 372 -1.64 14.97 25.15
C ARG A 372 -2.27 16.36 25.24
N ASP A 373 -1.53 17.32 25.79
CA ASP A 373 -2.05 18.67 26.05
C ASP A 373 -2.28 19.41 24.72
N SER A 374 -1.42 19.20 23.73
CA SER A 374 -1.55 19.78 22.39
C SER A 374 -2.75 19.19 21.63
N ILE A 375 -2.98 17.89 21.66
CA ILE A 375 -4.17 17.25 21.07
C ILE A 375 -5.43 17.76 21.78
N ASN A 376 -5.43 17.85 23.12
CA ASN A 376 -6.56 18.40 23.85
C ASN A 376 -6.84 19.87 23.49
N ALA A 377 -5.81 20.67 23.27
CA ALA A 377 -5.96 22.06 22.83
C ALA A 377 -6.58 22.13 21.42
N ALA A 378 -6.14 21.31 20.49
CA ALA A 378 -6.71 21.24 19.14
C ALA A 378 -8.19 20.83 19.16
N LEU A 379 -8.54 19.80 19.96
CA LEU A 379 -9.93 19.38 20.17
C LEU A 379 -10.78 20.50 20.79
N ALA A 380 -10.26 21.21 21.79
CA ALA A 380 -10.94 22.36 22.39
C ALA A 380 -11.12 23.50 21.39
N GLN A 381 -10.12 23.77 20.55
CA GLN A 381 -10.20 24.76 19.47
C GLN A 381 -11.27 24.39 18.44
N ALA A 382 -11.29 23.14 17.96
CA ALA A 382 -12.31 22.65 17.01
C ALA A 382 -13.75 22.81 17.56
N ARG A 383 -13.94 22.62 18.86
CA ARG A 383 -15.25 22.74 19.51
C ARG A 383 -15.68 24.20 19.79
N THR A 384 -14.73 25.10 20.02
CA THR A 384 -15.05 26.44 20.56
C THR A 384 -14.84 27.58 19.58
N GLN A 385 -13.91 27.43 18.63
CA GLN A 385 -13.55 28.50 17.68
C GLN A 385 -14.17 28.28 16.29
N LEU A 386 -14.45 29.35 15.59
CA LEU A 386 -14.80 29.30 14.17
C LEU A 386 -13.52 29.29 13.35
N VAL A 387 -13.44 28.35 12.42
CA VAL A 387 -12.40 28.30 11.41
C VAL A 387 -12.59 29.47 10.45
N ALA A 388 -11.50 30.02 9.89
CA ALA A 388 -11.59 31.02 8.84
C ALA A 388 -12.32 30.45 7.60
N ASP A 389 -13.18 31.22 6.97
CA ASP A 389 -13.91 30.79 5.77
C ASP A 389 -12.94 30.40 4.64
N SER A 390 -11.78 31.08 4.52
CA SER A 390 -10.72 30.71 3.57
C SER A 390 -10.24 29.27 3.78
N LYS A 391 -10.04 28.84 5.03
CA LYS A 391 -9.59 27.49 5.34
C LYS A 391 -10.64 26.43 5.00
N ILE A 392 -11.92 26.76 5.16
CA ILE A 392 -13.03 25.91 4.70
C ILE A 392 -12.96 25.73 3.18
N GLU A 393 -12.80 26.81 2.42
CA GLU A 393 -12.75 26.77 0.96
C GLU A 393 -11.46 26.07 0.45
N GLU A 394 -10.32 26.25 1.10
CA GLU A 394 -9.07 25.51 0.83
C GLU A 394 -9.28 24.01 1.03
N THR A 395 -9.98 23.61 2.09
CA THR A 395 -10.25 22.19 2.38
C THR A 395 -11.20 21.58 1.34
N LYS A 396 -12.25 22.31 0.95
CA LYS A 396 -13.14 21.88 -0.14
C LYS A 396 -12.38 21.75 -1.47
N SER A 397 -11.49 22.69 -1.77
CA SER A 397 -10.61 22.64 -2.94
C SER A 397 -9.73 21.39 -2.92
N ARG A 398 -9.09 21.11 -1.78
CA ARG A 398 -8.28 19.89 -1.59
C ARG A 398 -9.06 18.61 -1.86
N LEU A 399 -10.28 18.50 -1.32
CA LEU A 399 -11.14 17.32 -1.53
C LEU A 399 -11.48 17.14 -3.01
N ARG A 400 -11.80 18.23 -3.70
CA ARG A 400 -12.14 18.22 -5.13
C ARG A 400 -10.97 17.79 -6.01
N TYR A 401 -9.80 18.39 -5.84
CA TYR A 401 -8.62 18.03 -6.63
C TYR A 401 -8.10 16.64 -6.28
N GLY A 402 -8.17 16.24 -5.00
CA GLY A 402 -7.82 14.89 -4.57
C GLY A 402 -8.72 13.81 -5.19
N PHE A 403 -10.00 14.09 -5.35
CA PHE A 403 -10.92 13.19 -6.06
C PHE A 403 -10.52 13.05 -7.54
N THR A 404 -10.27 14.15 -8.23
CA THR A 404 -9.91 14.13 -9.66
C THR A 404 -8.64 13.33 -9.94
N ALA A 405 -7.70 13.32 -8.99
CA ALA A 405 -6.46 12.55 -9.11
C ALA A 405 -6.66 11.03 -9.17
N ASN A 406 -7.84 10.51 -8.78
CA ASN A 406 -8.16 9.08 -8.84
C ASN A 406 -8.88 8.67 -10.15
N LEU A 407 -9.06 9.59 -11.08
CA LEU A 407 -9.80 9.33 -12.34
C LEU A 407 -8.89 9.16 -13.56
N ASP A 408 -7.60 8.86 -13.38
CA ASP A 408 -6.61 8.79 -14.44
C ASP A 408 -6.49 7.42 -15.14
N ASN A 409 -7.19 6.39 -14.64
CA ASN A 409 -7.22 5.04 -15.22
C ASN A 409 -8.48 4.26 -14.83
N SER A 410 -8.76 3.17 -15.58
CA SER A 410 -9.97 2.36 -15.37
C SER A 410 -9.99 1.67 -14.00
N THR A 411 -8.84 1.20 -13.51
CA THR A 411 -8.73 0.53 -12.22
C THR A 411 -9.06 1.47 -11.06
N GLY A 412 -8.48 2.68 -11.06
CA GLY A 412 -8.73 3.69 -10.01
C GLY A 412 -10.19 4.14 -9.97
N ILE A 413 -10.83 4.34 -11.14
CA ILE A 413 -12.27 4.66 -11.22
C ILE A 413 -13.12 3.52 -10.64
N ALA A 414 -12.81 2.27 -10.99
CA ALA A 414 -13.54 1.11 -10.53
C ALA A 414 -13.43 0.90 -9.02
N GLU A 415 -12.22 1.02 -8.48
CA GLU A 415 -11.96 0.94 -7.03
C GLU A 415 -12.66 2.05 -6.26
N MET A 416 -12.61 3.28 -6.74
CA MET A 416 -13.32 4.41 -6.14
C MET A 416 -14.83 4.15 -6.10
N LEU A 417 -15.41 3.65 -7.20
CA LEU A 417 -16.83 3.30 -7.24
C LEU A 417 -17.17 2.17 -6.27
N ALA A 418 -16.36 1.12 -6.16
CA ALA A 418 -16.59 0.01 -5.24
C ALA A 418 -16.71 0.47 -3.79
N ARG A 419 -15.85 1.44 -3.39
CA ARG A 419 -15.85 2.03 -2.04
C ARG A 419 -17.09 2.85 -1.73
N VAL A 420 -17.73 3.42 -2.75
CA VAL A 420 -18.85 4.35 -2.57
C VAL A 420 -20.20 3.65 -2.74
N VAL A 421 -20.33 2.82 -3.78
CA VAL A 421 -21.64 2.26 -4.15
C VAL A 421 -22.20 1.25 -3.14
N HIS A 422 -21.36 0.66 -2.27
CA HIS A 422 -21.87 -0.26 -1.25
C HIS A 422 -22.79 0.42 -0.22
N PHE A 423 -22.71 1.75 -0.06
CA PHE A 423 -23.62 2.50 0.83
C PHE A 423 -25.04 2.61 0.26
N SER A 424 -25.18 3.08 -0.97
CA SER A 424 -26.47 3.44 -1.58
C SER A 424 -26.71 2.83 -2.96
N ARG A 425 -25.83 1.97 -3.42
CA ARG A 425 -25.92 1.20 -4.68
C ARG A 425 -25.99 2.09 -5.95
N THR A 426 -25.43 3.31 -5.91
CA THR A 426 -25.43 4.24 -7.06
C THR A 426 -24.18 5.13 -7.10
N PRO A 427 -23.60 5.41 -8.28
CA PRO A 427 -22.53 6.40 -8.44
C PRO A 427 -22.94 7.85 -8.12
N GLU A 428 -24.22 8.18 -8.23
CA GLU A 428 -24.73 9.54 -7.94
C GLU A 428 -24.46 9.98 -6.50
N THR A 429 -24.23 9.02 -5.68
CA THR A 429 -23.75 9.15 -4.32
C THR A 429 -22.57 10.10 -4.20
N ILE A 430 -21.61 10.04 -5.11
CA ILE A 430 -20.44 10.93 -5.16
C ILE A 430 -20.88 12.39 -5.32
N ASN A 431 -21.75 12.67 -6.27
CA ASN A 431 -22.20 14.05 -6.53
C ASN A 431 -22.92 14.65 -5.33
N GLN A 432 -23.82 13.89 -4.72
CA GLN A 432 -24.59 14.32 -3.55
C GLN A 432 -23.69 14.78 -2.39
N VAL A 433 -22.54 14.16 -2.13
CA VAL A 433 -21.68 14.61 -1.04
C VAL A 433 -20.84 15.82 -1.41
N TYR A 434 -20.35 15.88 -2.62
CA TYR A 434 -19.70 17.12 -3.01
C TYR A 434 -20.67 18.31 -2.95
N GLU A 435 -21.97 18.08 -3.19
CA GLU A 435 -23.02 19.06 -2.88
C GLU A 435 -23.09 19.34 -1.36
N THR A 436 -23.01 18.31 -0.53
CA THR A 436 -23.00 18.48 0.93
C THR A 436 -21.75 19.22 1.38
N TYR A 437 -20.53 18.86 0.90
CA TYR A 437 -19.31 19.62 1.20
C TYR A 437 -19.43 21.08 0.76
N ALA A 438 -19.93 21.34 -0.43
CA ALA A 438 -20.12 22.70 -0.91
C ALA A 438 -21.01 23.52 0.03
N SER A 439 -21.99 22.91 0.68
CA SER A 439 -22.93 23.54 1.63
C SER A 439 -22.35 23.80 3.02
N LEU A 440 -21.19 23.22 3.37
CA LEU A 440 -20.63 23.33 4.72
C LEU A 440 -20.07 24.72 5.00
N SER A 441 -20.22 25.15 6.23
CA SER A 441 -19.71 26.40 6.79
C SER A 441 -18.83 26.14 8.02
N ALA A 442 -18.06 27.13 8.44
CA ALA A 442 -17.28 27.08 9.68
C ALA A 442 -18.14 26.78 10.92
N SER A 443 -19.40 27.19 10.93
CA SER A 443 -20.34 26.87 12.03
C SER A 443 -20.77 25.41 12.01
N ASP A 444 -20.89 24.78 10.84
CA ASP A 444 -21.18 23.35 10.73
C ASP A 444 -20.01 22.52 11.29
N VAL A 445 -18.78 22.84 10.89
CA VAL A 445 -17.54 22.20 11.38
C VAL A 445 -17.45 22.26 12.91
N ARG A 446 -17.59 23.46 13.48
CA ARG A 446 -17.60 23.63 14.95
C ARG A 446 -18.76 22.89 15.62
N TYR A 447 -19.94 22.90 15.04
CA TYR A 447 -21.12 22.23 15.59
C TYR A 447 -20.87 20.70 15.65
N MET A 448 -20.34 20.10 14.60
CA MET A 448 -20.09 18.67 14.57
C MET A 448 -18.94 18.27 15.50
N ALA A 449 -17.87 19.07 15.61
CA ALA A 449 -16.83 18.86 16.62
C ALA A 449 -17.42 18.85 18.06
N ASN A 450 -18.35 19.78 18.37
CA ASN A 450 -19.05 19.78 19.68
C ASN A 450 -19.93 18.55 19.87
N LYS A 451 -20.61 18.08 18.83
CA LYS A 451 -21.54 16.95 18.90
C LYS A 451 -20.80 15.63 19.17
N TYR A 452 -19.65 15.43 18.55
CA TYR A 452 -18.97 14.13 18.55
C TYR A 452 -17.76 14.05 19.47
N PHE A 453 -16.98 15.11 19.67
CA PHE A 453 -15.87 15.08 20.62
C PHE A 453 -16.35 15.33 22.05
N VAL A 454 -17.13 14.38 22.55
CA VAL A 454 -17.72 14.45 23.89
C VAL A 454 -16.79 13.77 24.88
N ASP A 455 -16.28 14.55 25.82
CA ASP A 455 -15.23 14.09 26.73
C ASP A 455 -15.59 12.85 27.58
N SER A 456 -16.88 12.71 27.98
CA SER A 456 -17.36 11.51 28.67
C SER A 456 -17.48 10.27 27.78
N GLN A 457 -17.36 10.42 26.45
CA GLN A 457 -17.41 9.35 25.46
C GLN A 457 -16.02 9.07 24.86
N ARG A 458 -14.98 9.59 25.48
CA ARG A 458 -13.60 9.49 25.02
C ARG A 458 -12.96 8.18 25.46
N VAL A 459 -12.26 7.54 24.53
CA VAL A 459 -11.30 6.48 24.80
C VAL A 459 -9.90 7.02 24.57
N THR A 460 -9.00 6.81 25.50
CA THR A 460 -7.57 7.08 25.36
C THR A 460 -6.83 5.77 25.39
N PHE A 461 -5.91 5.59 24.47
CA PHE A 461 -5.09 4.40 24.38
C PHE A 461 -3.62 4.79 24.27
N THR A 462 -2.74 4.04 24.93
CA THR A 462 -1.30 4.24 24.83
C THR A 462 -0.59 2.92 24.57
N LEU A 463 0.56 3.00 23.90
CA LEU A 463 1.43 1.86 23.67
C LEU A 463 2.88 2.28 23.92
N SER A 464 3.66 1.45 24.60
CA SER A 464 5.10 1.63 24.76
C SER A 464 5.77 0.32 25.23
N ASN A 465 7.09 0.32 25.36
CA ASN A 465 7.83 -0.79 25.97
C ASN A 465 7.66 -0.84 27.49
N ASP A 466 7.32 0.26 28.14
CA ASP A 466 7.10 0.36 29.57
C ASP A 466 5.70 -0.17 29.97
N ALA A 467 5.50 -0.45 31.26
CA ALA A 467 4.21 -0.89 31.79
C ALA A 467 3.14 0.23 31.86
N GLY A 468 3.49 1.44 31.44
CA GLY A 468 2.63 2.63 31.39
C GLY A 468 3.44 3.85 30.99
N ILE A 469 2.79 4.96 30.68
CA ILE A 469 3.44 6.24 30.36
C ILE A 469 3.24 7.20 31.52
N GLU A 470 4.31 7.76 32.05
CA GLU A 470 4.26 8.68 33.20
C GLU A 470 3.34 9.89 32.93
N GLY A 471 2.43 10.17 33.86
CA GLY A 471 1.45 11.25 33.74
C GLY A 471 0.24 10.94 32.82
N ILE A 472 0.20 9.73 32.21
CA ILE A 472 -0.93 9.25 31.40
C ILE A 472 -1.37 7.86 31.88
N ASP A 473 -1.01 7.48 33.06
CA ASP A 473 -1.36 6.23 33.68
C ASP A 473 -2.67 6.37 34.48
N GLY A 474 -3.66 5.60 34.06
CA GLY A 474 -4.91 5.48 34.78
C GLY A 474 -6.02 6.47 34.40
N LYS A 475 -7.23 6.05 34.63
CA LYS A 475 -8.48 6.74 34.28
C LYS A 475 -8.60 8.15 34.86
N ALA A 476 -8.10 8.38 36.08
CA ALA A 476 -8.18 9.65 36.79
C ALA A 476 -7.39 10.78 36.12
N SER A 477 -6.23 10.48 35.55
CA SER A 477 -5.40 11.45 34.80
C SER A 477 -6.08 11.93 33.51
N VAL A 478 -6.78 11.02 32.85
CA VAL A 478 -7.54 11.31 31.61
C VAL A 478 -8.78 12.13 31.93
N ASP A 479 -9.55 11.76 32.97
CA ASP A 479 -10.78 12.46 33.37
C ASP A 479 -10.48 13.90 33.85
N ALA A 480 -9.38 14.12 34.58
CA ALA A 480 -9.00 15.44 35.08
C ALA A 480 -8.64 16.43 33.95
N LEU A 481 -8.07 15.95 32.84
CA LEU A 481 -7.69 16.78 31.69
C LEU A 481 -8.88 17.23 30.84
N VAL A 482 -9.89 16.40 30.77
CA VAL A 482 -11.12 16.62 30.02
C VAL A 482 -11.91 17.79 30.60
N VAL A 483 -11.88 17.98 31.93
CA VAL A 483 -12.63 19.03 32.65
C VAL A 483 -11.99 20.43 32.52
N THR A 484 -10.69 20.53 32.22
CA THR A 484 -9.94 21.81 32.27
C THR A 484 -9.87 22.56 30.94
N ALA A 485 -10.31 21.98 29.83
CA ALA A 485 -10.44 22.67 28.53
C ALA A 485 -11.67 23.58 28.51
N GLY A 486 -11.63 24.66 29.31
CA GLY A 486 -12.69 25.68 29.38
C GLY A 486 -12.86 26.38 28.01
N MET A 487 -14.15 26.73 27.71
CA MET A 487 -14.51 27.45 26.49
C MET A 487 -13.84 28.83 26.45
N ALA A 488 -12.93 29.03 25.50
CA ALA A 488 -12.41 30.34 25.15
C ALA A 488 -13.23 30.89 23.99
N GLU A 489 -13.89 31.99 24.18
CA GLU A 489 -14.57 32.74 23.09
C GLU A 489 -13.57 33.70 22.46
N GLY A 490 -13.24 33.46 21.15
CA GLY A 490 -12.48 34.40 20.33
C GLY A 490 -12.35 33.89 18.88
N PRO A 491 -12.35 34.80 17.89
CA PRO A 491 -12.10 34.39 16.51
C PRO A 491 -10.69 33.89 16.32
N ALA A 492 -10.53 32.82 15.53
CA ALA A 492 -9.20 32.36 15.11
C ALA A 492 -8.48 33.47 14.35
N SER A 493 -7.24 33.72 14.68
CA SER A 493 -6.37 34.58 13.91
C SER A 493 -6.23 33.99 12.50
N ALA A 494 -6.63 34.74 11.47
CA ALA A 494 -6.31 34.38 10.11
C ALA A 494 -4.77 34.46 9.97
N ALA A 495 -4.13 33.37 9.58
CA ALA A 495 -2.75 33.41 9.15
C ALA A 495 -2.65 34.33 7.92
N GLU A 496 -1.74 35.29 7.94
CA GLU A 496 -1.48 36.11 6.76
C GLU A 496 -1.00 35.19 5.63
N ALA A 497 -1.66 35.27 4.47
CA ALA A 497 -1.25 34.53 3.29
C ALA A 497 0.22 34.85 2.97
N ALA A 498 1.05 33.83 2.86
CA ALA A 498 2.47 34.02 2.52
C ALA A 498 2.58 34.68 1.15
N THR A 499 3.21 35.85 1.12
CA THR A 499 3.52 36.54 -0.14
C THR A 499 4.75 35.83 -0.74
N VAL A 500 4.54 35.13 -1.86
CA VAL A 500 5.62 34.50 -2.60
C VAL A 500 6.55 35.63 -3.09
N THR A 501 7.78 35.63 -2.58
CA THR A 501 8.83 36.56 -3.05
C THR A 501 9.26 36.09 -4.44
N GLU A 502 9.21 36.97 -5.45
CA GLU A 502 9.71 36.65 -6.80
C GLU A 502 11.17 36.13 -6.72
N LEU A 503 11.36 34.90 -7.16
CA LEU A 503 12.69 34.30 -7.28
C LEU A 503 13.44 34.93 -8.48
N PRO A 504 14.78 35.09 -8.41
CA PRO A 504 15.56 35.81 -9.42
C PRO A 504 15.47 35.15 -10.81
N ASP A 505 15.37 35.98 -11.88
CA ASP A 505 15.46 35.57 -13.28
C ASP A 505 16.85 35.01 -13.64
N VAL A 506 16.85 34.01 -14.55
CA VAL A 506 18.09 33.33 -14.97
C VAL A 506 18.74 34.01 -16.15
N SER A 507 20.03 34.37 -16.00
CA SER A 507 20.87 34.84 -17.10
C SER A 507 21.55 33.65 -17.78
N THR A 508 21.34 33.46 -19.08
CA THR A 508 21.88 32.34 -19.90
C THR A 508 23.23 32.71 -20.48
N ALA A 509 24.33 32.20 -19.92
CA ALA A 509 25.61 32.07 -20.60
C ALA A 509 26.04 30.60 -20.50
N ASP A 510 26.26 29.93 -21.65
CA ASP A 510 26.72 28.56 -21.81
C ASP A 510 25.75 27.50 -21.25
N SER A 511 24.53 27.37 -21.85
CA SER A 511 23.50 26.40 -21.42
C SER A 511 23.88 24.96 -21.79
N VAL A 512 23.90 24.05 -20.81
CA VAL A 512 23.91 22.60 -21.04
C VAL A 512 22.49 22.15 -21.41
N ALA A 513 22.37 21.26 -22.44
CA ALA A 513 21.07 20.78 -22.84
C ALA A 513 20.46 19.88 -21.77
N VAL A 514 19.26 20.23 -21.30
CA VAL A 514 18.47 19.38 -20.39
C VAL A 514 17.87 18.22 -21.18
N GLN A 515 17.95 17.01 -20.64
CA GLN A 515 17.28 15.85 -21.23
C GLN A 515 15.83 15.78 -20.78
N PHE A 516 14.90 15.58 -21.72
CA PHE A 516 13.47 15.43 -21.45
C PHE A 516 12.95 14.08 -21.95
N MET A 517 12.08 13.45 -21.14
CA MET A 517 11.19 12.38 -21.53
C MET A 517 9.75 12.91 -21.44
N THR A 518 9.05 13.00 -22.56
CA THR A 518 7.75 13.68 -22.62
C THR A 518 6.64 12.80 -23.18
N SER A 519 5.48 12.82 -22.51
CA SER A 519 4.25 12.13 -22.92
C SER A 519 3.06 13.09 -22.78
N PRO A 520 2.87 14.07 -23.69
CA PRO A 520 1.79 15.03 -23.58
C PRO A 520 0.42 14.39 -23.87
N SER A 521 -0.59 14.78 -23.09
CA SER A 521 -1.99 14.39 -23.29
C SER A 521 -2.87 15.63 -23.42
N ALA A 522 -3.72 15.66 -24.45
CA ALA A 522 -4.69 16.74 -24.63
C ALA A 522 -5.92 16.61 -23.73
N THR A 523 -6.20 15.40 -23.26
CA THR A 523 -7.41 15.06 -22.48
C THR A 523 -7.15 14.94 -20.99
N SER A 524 -5.96 14.57 -20.57
CA SER A 524 -5.65 14.41 -19.14
C SER A 524 -5.75 15.76 -18.40
N PRO A 525 -6.48 15.80 -17.26
CA PRO A 525 -6.48 16.96 -16.37
C PRO A 525 -5.25 17.01 -15.47
N LEU A 526 -4.46 15.94 -15.40
CA LEU A 526 -3.31 15.80 -14.53
C LEU A 526 -2.00 16.04 -15.26
N VAL A 527 -1.00 16.49 -14.52
CA VAL A 527 0.39 16.63 -14.99
C VAL A 527 1.30 15.91 -14.00
N ASP A 528 2.06 14.95 -14.50
CA ASP A 528 3.14 14.28 -13.77
C ASP A 528 4.46 14.92 -14.15
N VAL A 529 5.25 15.26 -13.12
CA VAL A 529 6.59 15.80 -13.25
C VAL A 529 7.56 14.96 -12.44
N ALA A 530 8.65 14.52 -13.07
CA ALA A 530 9.71 13.77 -12.41
C ALA A 530 11.08 14.37 -12.77
N PHE A 531 11.94 14.53 -11.77
CA PHE A 531 13.36 14.86 -11.94
C PHE A 531 14.15 13.61 -11.53
N LEU A 532 14.69 12.89 -12.50
CA LEU A 532 15.49 11.70 -12.28
C LEU A 532 16.98 12.10 -12.28
N ILE A 533 17.61 11.99 -11.13
CA ILE A 533 19.04 12.27 -10.91
C ILE A 533 19.78 10.93 -11.02
N ASN A 534 20.80 10.83 -11.89
CA ASN A 534 21.63 9.62 -12.04
C ASN A 534 22.65 9.50 -10.90
N THR A 535 22.17 9.53 -9.68
CA THR A 535 22.94 9.40 -8.43
C THR A 535 21.99 8.95 -7.32
N GLY A 536 22.40 7.96 -6.55
CA GLY A 536 21.64 7.42 -5.42
C GLY A 536 22.54 6.96 -4.29
N ALA A 537 22.04 6.06 -3.44
CA ALA A 537 22.72 5.59 -2.22
C ALA A 537 24.05 4.85 -2.50
N GLY A 538 24.24 4.31 -3.71
CA GLY A 538 25.52 3.70 -4.09
C GLY A 538 26.68 4.70 -4.20
N PHE A 539 26.39 5.99 -4.27
CA PHE A 539 27.41 7.06 -4.29
C PHE A 539 27.76 7.59 -2.90
N ASP A 540 27.13 7.10 -1.85
CA ASP A 540 27.38 7.52 -0.49
C ASP A 540 28.82 7.15 -0.05
N PRO A 541 29.57 8.09 0.51
CA PRO A 541 30.90 7.80 1.06
C PRO A 541 30.84 6.80 2.22
N ASP A 542 31.92 6.07 2.45
CA ASP A 542 32.04 5.22 3.63
C ASP A 542 31.95 6.05 4.91
N GLY A 543 31.24 5.51 5.91
CA GLY A 543 30.92 6.18 7.16
C GLY A 543 29.90 7.31 7.04
N LYS A 544 29.19 7.40 5.89
CA LYS A 544 28.11 8.36 5.63
C LYS A 544 27.01 7.74 4.75
N LYS A 545 26.75 6.45 4.90
CA LYS A 545 25.65 5.79 4.18
C LYS A 545 24.31 6.39 4.59
N GLY A 546 23.42 6.61 3.63
CA GLY A 546 22.17 7.38 3.79
C GLY A 546 22.28 8.86 3.42
N LEU A 547 23.45 9.34 2.97
CA LEU A 547 23.65 10.74 2.55
C LEU A 547 22.78 11.13 1.36
N ALA A 548 22.66 10.26 0.35
CA ALA A 548 21.78 10.48 -0.80
C ALA A 548 20.31 10.59 -0.36
N ALA A 549 19.86 9.68 0.51
CA ALA A 549 18.50 9.67 1.02
C ALA A 549 18.19 10.92 1.84
N LEU A 550 19.09 11.29 2.75
CA LEU A 550 18.93 12.49 3.58
C LEU A 550 18.98 13.77 2.74
N THR A 551 19.84 13.83 1.69
CA THR A 551 19.89 14.98 0.76
C THR A 551 18.59 15.11 -0.04
N ALA A 552 18.08 14.01 -0.57
CA ALA A 552 16.83 14.00 -1.34
C ALA A 552 15.63 14.42 -0.47
N ALA A 553 15.57 13.92 0.77
CA ALA A 553 14.54 14.30 1.74
C ALA A 553 14.66 15.77 2.17
N MET A 554 15.87 16.30 2.30
CA MET A 554 16.06 17.74 2.57
C MET A 554 15.57 18.63 1.42
N VAL A 555 15.63 18.15 0.18
CA VAL A 555 15.08 18.87 -0.99
C VAL A 555 13.55 18.76 -1.03
N SER A 556 12.95 17.59 -0.76
CA SER A 556 11.49 17.39 -0.89
C SER A 556 10.71 17.79 0.37
N ASP A 557 11.26 17.58 1.55
CA ASP A 557 10.58 17.76 2.85
C ASP A 557 11.20 18.88 3.71
N GLY A 558 12.17 19.60 3.15
CA GLY A 558 12.73 20.82 3.73
C GLY A 558 12.13 22.09 3.11
N GLY A 559 12.36 23.23 3.75
CA GLY A 559 12.00 24.54 3.22
C GLY A 559 12.88 25.00 2.06
N SER A 560 12.42 26.04 1.36
CA SER A 560 13.19 26.80 0.38
C SER A 560 13.75 28.09 1.02
N GLU A 561 14.67 28.79 0.31
CA GLU A 561 15.14 30.12 0.73
C GLU A 561 14.00 31.14 0.90
N ALA A 562 12.89 30.96 0.18
CA ALA A 562 11.75 31.87 0.19
C ALA A 562 10.67 31.47 1.19
N LEU A 563 10.46 30.16 1.44
CA LEU A 563 9.35 29.65 2.25
C LEU A 563 9.83 28.54 3.18
N SER A 564 9.35 28.55 4.42
CA SER A 564 9.52 27.41 5.32
C SER A 564 8.70 26.20 4.87
N ILE A 565 9.04 25.01 5.37
CA ILE A 565 8.29 23.79 5.02
C ILE A 565 6.82 23.87 5.47
N GLU A 566 6.51 24.55 6.56
CA GLU A 566 5.15 24.78 7.00
C GLU A 566 4.37 25.62 5.98
N GLN A 567 4.99 26.69 5.45
CA GLN A 567 4.39 27.54 4.43
C GLN A 567 4.20 26.79 3.10
N ILE A 568 5.15 25.95 2.73
CA ILE A 568 5.04 25.08 1.53
C ILE A 568 3.90 24.08 1.71
N ASN A 569 3.79 23.41 2.86
CA ASN A 569 2.71 22.49 3.14
C ASN A 569 1.34 23.19 3.13
N GLU A 570 1.25 24.39 3.67
CA GLU A 570 0.04 25.19 3.64
C GLU A 570 -0.36 25.57 2.20
N ALA A 571 0.61 25.97 1.36
CA ALA A 571 0.37 26.30 -0.05
C ALA A 571 0.03 25.08 -0.92
N MET A 572 0.62 23.91 -0.66
CA MET A 572 0.32 22.63 -1.34
C MET A 572 -1.05 22.05 -0.94
N TYR A 573 -1.55 22.40 0.23
CA TYR A 573 -2.76 21.83 0.79
C TYR A 573 -4.00 22.00 -0.11
N PRO A 574 -4.41 23.21 -0.54
CA PRO A 574 -5.62 23.41 -1.33
C PRO A 574 -5.57 22.83 -2.74
N ILE A 575 -4.39 22.58 -3.27
CA ILE A 575 -4.18 22.01 -4.61
C ILE A 575 -4.05 20.48 -4.60
N ALA A 576 -4.14 19.86 -3.43
CA ALA A 576 -4.09 18.41 -3.22
C ALA A 576 -2.86 17.73 -3.85
N SER A 577 -1.72 18.40 -3.85
CA SER A 577 -0.50 17.94 -4.47
C SER A 577 0.64 17.83 -3.45
N GLY A 578 1.76 17.28 -3.86
CA GLY A 578 2.96 17.14 -3.08
C GLY A 578 4.19 17.05 -3.97
N PHE A 579 5.35 17.02 -3.33
CA PHE A 579 6.63 16.76 -3.96
C PHE A 579 7.37 15.77 -3.09
N GLY A 580 7.85 14.66 -3.65
CA GLY A 580 8.44 13.59 -2.87
C GLY A 580 9.68 13.00 -3.52
N ALA A 581 10.52 12.33 -2.70
CA ALA A 581 11.76 11.69 -3.11
C ALA A 581 11.67 10.16 -3.01
N GLN A 582 12.29 9.49 -3.99
CA GLN A 582 12.57 8.05 -3.98
C GLN A 582 14.06 7.88 -4.30
N VAL A 583 14.79 7.15 -3.46
CA VAL A 583 16.23 6.93 -3.63
C VAL A 583 16.50 5.43 -3.72
N ASP A 584 17.19 5.03 -4.78
CA ASP A 584 17.79 3.70 -4.92
C ASP A 584 19.32 3.82 -5.07
N LYS A 585 20.00 2.76 -5.43
CA LYS A 585 21.47 2.70 -5.50
C LYS A 585 22.07 3.65 -6.54
N GLU A 586 21.47 3.71 -7.72
CA GLU A 586 22.06 4.45 -8.87
C GLU A 586 21.27 5.68 -9.26
N MET A 587 20.08 5.86 -8.74
CA MET A 587 19.23 6.99 -9.09
C MET A 587 18.40 7.52 -7.91
N THR A 588 18.08 8.80 -8.00
CA THR A 588 17.13 9.50 -7.14
C THR A 588 16.05 10.10 -8.02
N ARG A 589 14.79 9.82 -7.70
CA ARG A 589 13.63 10.44 -8.36
C ARG A 589 12.97 11.41 -7.40
N LEU A 590 12.86 12.67 -7.83
CA LEU A 590 12.01 13.67 -7.18
C LEU A 590 10.79 13.89 -8.07
N SER A 591 9.57 13.76 -7.54
CA SER A 591 8.39 13.81 -8.40
C SER A 591 7.15 14.30 -7.67
N GLY A 592 6.17 14.74 -8.46
CA GLY A 592 4.82 15.06 -8.01
C GLY A 592 3.83 15.04 -9.15
N GLN A 593 2.55 14.94 -8.77
CA GLN A 593 1.40 15.01 -9.67
C GLN A 593 0.52 16.17 -9.24
N VAL A 594 0.01 16.93 -10.19
CA VAL A 594 -0.84 18.07 -9.92
C VAL A 594 -1.93 18.20 -11.00
N HIS A 595 -3.10 18.72 -10.62
CA HIS A 595 -4.10 19.13 -11.61
C HIS A 595 -3.59 20.32 -12.43
N LYS A 596 -3.81 20.30 -13.75
CA LYS A 596 -3.28 21.33 -14.69
C LYS A 596 -3.65 22.77 -14.31
N ASP A 597 -4.80 22.98 -13.67
CA ASP A 597 -5.22 24.30 -13.20
C ASP A 597 -4.30 24.90 -12.14
N ASN A 598 -3.58 24.04 -11.40
CA ASN A 598 -2.68 24.40 -10.31
C ASN A 598 -1.21 24.22 -10.67
N LEU A 599 -0.89 23.90 -11.93
CA LEU A 599 0.47 23.58 -12.39
C LEU A 599 1.48 24.67 -12.08
N ASP A 600 1.14 25.92 -12.35
CA ASP A 600 2.04 27.06 -12.11
C ASP A 600 2.31 27.28 -10.62
N ALA A 601 1.25 27.24 -9.79
CA ALA A 601 1.37 27.39 -8.34
C ALA A 601 2.19 26.28 -7.72
N TRP A 602 1.96 25.03 -8.12
CA TRP A 602 2.71 23.87 -7.68
C TRP A 602 4.18 23.97 -8.11
N TYR A 603 4.44 24.32 -9.36
CA TYR A 603 5.83 24.37 -9.87
C TYR A 603 6.66 25.44 -9.19
N GLU A 604 6.11 26.61 -8.84
CA GLU A 604 6.86 27.63 -8.09
C GLU A 604 7.32 27.10 -6.72
N LEU A 605 6.52 26.30 -6.02
CA LEU A 605 6.90 25.69 -4.76
C LEU A 605 8.02 24.66 -4.97
N VAL A 606 7.84 23.75 -5.94
CA VAL A 606 8.82 22.71 -6.30
C VAL A 606 10.14 23.34 -6.80
N ARG A 607 10.05 24.36 -7.64
CA ARG A 607 11.20 25.13 -8.14
C ARG A 607 12.00 25.71 -6.96
N GLY A 608 11.30 26.27 -5.96
CA GLY A 608 11.92 26.78 -4.75
C GLY A 608 12.67 25.70 -3.98
N GLN A 609 12.04 24.55 -3.73
CA GLN A 609 12.66 23.44 -3.01
C GLN A 609 13.80 22.79 -3.79
N LEU A 610 13.65 22.60 -5.10
CA LEU A 610 14.66 21.94 -5.92
C LEU A 610 15.90 22.81 -6.16
N LEU A 611 15.72 24.09 -6.47
CA LEU A 611 16.81 24.97 -6.93
C LEU A 611 17.38 25.89 -5.83
N PHE A 612 16.59 26.14 -4.78
CA PHE A 612 16.93 27.06 -3.71
C PHE A 612 16.54 26.49 -2.33
N PRO A 613 17.01 25.27 -1.98
CA PRO A 613 16.71 24.69 -0.68
C PRO A 613 17.30 25.52 0.47
N ALA A 614 16.55 25.68 1.55
CA ALA A 614 16.94 26.51 2.68
C ALA A 614 18.11 25.97 3.50
N TRP A 615 18.34 24.67 3.49
CA TRP A 615 19.33 23.95 4.31
C TRP A 615 19.23 24.32 5.79
N SER A 616 17.99 24.30 6.32
CA SER A 616 17.70 24.62 7.72
C SER A 616 18.20 23.53 8.67
N GLU A 617 18.86 23.94 9.78
CA GLU A 617 19.29 22.99 10.84
C GLU A 617 18.09 22.29 11.52
N SER A 618 16.95 22.97 11.64
CA SER A 618 15.74 22.36 12.21
C SER A 618 15.17 21.28 11.29
N ASP A 619 15.10 21.51 9.97
CA ASP A 619 14.66 20.51 9.00
C ASP A 619 15.65 19.35 8.94
N PHE A 620 16.94 19.65 8.96
CA PHE A 620 17.99 18.63 9.00
C PHE A 620 17.84 17.70 10.21
N SER A 621 17.68 18.27 11.43
CA SER A 621 17.46 17.48 12.64
C SER A 621 16.20 16.63 12.56
N ARG A 622 15.09 17.22 12.14
CA ARG A 622 13.78 16.54 11.98
C ARG A 622 13.87 15.39 11.00
N ILE A 623 14.38 15.63 9.79
CA ILE A 623 14.43 14.64 8.71
C ILE A 623 15.40 13.51 9.06
N LYS A 624 16.57 13.84 9.66
CA LYS A 624 17.51 12.83 10.17
C LYS A 624 16.85 11.93 11.21
N THR A 625 16.14 12.49 12.20
CA THR A 625 15.41 11.72 13.21
C THR A 625 14.35 10.81 12.57
N GLN A 626 13.64 11.32 11.57
CA GLN A 626 12.64 10.51 10.84
C GLN A 626 13.27 9.34 10.08
N LEU A 627 14.46 9.51 9.47
CA LEU A 627 15.19 8.41 8.82
C LEU A 627 15.66 7.37 9.84
N VAL A 628 16.23 7.81 10.97
CA VAL A 628 16.63 6.91 12.06
C VAL A 628 15.43 6.10 12.56
N ASN A 629 14.27 6.73 12.75
CA ASN A 629 13.05 6.06 13.18
C ASN A 629 12.52 5.08 12.12
N SER A 630 12.65 5.43 10.82
CA SER A 630 12.30 4.50 9.72
C SER A 630 13.18 3.24 9.75
N ILE A 631 14.45 3.36 10.11
CA ILE A 631 15.31 2.18 10.27
C ILE A 631 14.90 1.39 11.52
N ARG A 632 14.93 2.03 12.69
CA ARG A 632 14.75 1.33 13.98
C ARG A 632 13.36 0.77 14.19
N THR A 633 12.35 1.56 13.84
CA THR A 633 10.96 1.23 14.15
C THR A 633 10.25 0.62 12.93
N ASP A 634 10.28 1.30 11.78
CA ASP A 634 9.45 0.87 10.65
C ASP A 634 10.03 -0.38 9.96
N LEU A 635 11.37 -0.46 9.81
CA LEU A 635 12.03 -1.62 9.23
C LEU A 635 12.29 -2.70 10.30
N VAL A 636 13.14 -2.40 11.27
CA VAL A 636 13.60 -3.40 12.25
C VAL A 636 12.48 -3.80 13.21
N GLY A 637 11.68 -2.83 13.69
CA GLY A 637 10.62 -3.10 14.68
C GLY A 637 9.38 -3.75 14.10
N ASN A 638 8.88 -3.27 12.96
CA ASN A 638 7.52 -3.53 12.51
C ASN A 638 7.40 -4.37 11.23
N ASN A 639 8.53 -4.77 10.59
CA ASN A 639 8.46 -5.41 9.27
C ASN A 639 9.50 -6.50 9.08
N ASP A 640 9.21 -7.72 9.52
CA ASP A 640 10.11 -8.87 9.45
C ASP A 640 10.50 -9.24 8.01
N GLU A 641 9.60 -9.02 7.05
CA GLU A 641 9.82 -9.36 5.65
C GLU A 641 10.80 -8.42 4.97
N GLU A 642 10.56 -7.10 5.09
CA GLU A 642 11.47 -6.11 4.52
C GLU A 642 12.81 -6.13 5.24
N LEU A 643 12.83 -6.37 6.56
CA LEU A 643 14.06 -6.58 7.33
C LEU A 643 14.88 -7.75 6.76
N GLY A 644 14.23 -8.89 6.55
CA GLY A 644 14.89 -10.08 5.99
C GLY A 644 15.47 -9.84 4.60
N LYS A 645 14.77 -9.08 3.74
CA LYS A 645 15.24 -8.73 2.40
C LYS A 645 16.41 -7.75 2.41
N GLU A 646 16.32 -6.67 3.17
CA GLU A 646 17.39 -5.66 3.23
C GLU A 646 18.67 -6.25 3.85
N VAL A 647 18.53 -7.09 4.87
CA VAL A 647 19.66 -7.85 5.44
C VAL A 647 20.23 -8.84 4.42
N LEU A 648 19.42 -9.47 3.58
CA LEU A 648 19.89 -10.35 2.51
C LEU A 648 20.72 -9.58 1.47
N TYR A 649 20.28 -8.39 1.05
CA TYR A 649 21.07 -7.54 0.15
C TYR A 649 22.41 -7.18 0.77
N ALA A 650 22.43 -6.78 2.04
CA ALA A 650 23.65 -6.46 2.76
C ALA A 650 24.59 -7.68 2.86
N ALA A 651 24.05 -8.87 3.13
CA ALA A 651 24.83 -10.11 3.22
C ALA A 651 25.44 -10.53 1.86
N ILE A 652 24.68 -10.38 0.77
CA ILE A 652 25.15 -10.75 -0.59
C ILE A 652 26.28 -9.82 -1.06
N TYR A 653 26.13 -8.52 -0.85
CA TYR A 653 27.08 -7.55 -1.40
C TYR A 653 28.21 -7.18 -0.44
N GLY A 654 27.98 -7.26 0.87
CA GLY A 654 28.97 -6.88 1.91
C GLY A 654 29.24 -5.38 1.96
N ASP A 655 29.88 -4.92 3.04
CA ASP A 655 30.03 -3.50 3.39
C ASP A 655 30.86 -2.69 2.38
N GLU A 656 31.79 -3.32 1.67
CA GLU A 656 32.67 -2.63 0.70
C GLU A 656 32.01 -2.41 -0.67
N HIS A 657 30.89 -3.10 -0.94
CA HIS A 657 30.21 -2.98 -2.21
C HIS A 657 29.18 -1.82 -2.18
N PRO A 658 29.02 -1.01 -3.24
CA PRO A 658 28.05 0.08 -3.25
C PRO A 658 26.59 -0.31 -2.96
N TYR A 659 26.24 -1.57 -3.19
CA TYR A 659 24.90 -2.10 -2.91
C TYR A 659 24.74 -2.77 -1.55
N GLY A 660 25.83 -2.97 -0.78
CA GLY A 660 25.80 -3.66 0.50
C GLY A 660 25.18 -2.89 1.66
N SER A 661 24.93 -1.59 1.52
CA SER A 661 24.26 -0.79 2.55
C SER A 661 22.76 -0.70 2.31
N TYR A 662 21.95 -0.51 3.35
CA TYR A 662 20.56 -0.10 3.18
C TYR A 662 20.47 1.28 2.51
N ASN A 663 19.43 1.58 1.73
CA ASN A 663 19.32 2.86 1.01
C ASN A 663 19.23 4.07 1.94
N PHE A 664 18.73 3.90 3.16
CA PHE A 664 18.73 4.93 4.21
C PHE A 664 20.00 4.93 5.07
N GLY A 665 20.94 4.03 4.79
CA GLY A 665 22.18 3.88 5.52
C GLY A 665 22.05 3.10 6.83
N SER A 666 22.92 3.42 7.78
CA SER A 666 22.87 2.96 9.17
C SER A 666 22.62 4.12 10.12
N VAL A 667 22.21 3.82 11.34
CA VAL A 667 21.99 4.85 12.37
C VAL A 667 23.29 5.60 12.66
N SER A 668 24.42 4.89 12.81
CA SER A 668 25.73 5.48 13.09
C SER A 668 26.22 6.38 11.95
N ASP A 669 25.99 5.97 10.70
CA ASP A 669 26.35 6.77 9.54
C ASP A 669 25.47 8.04 9.44
N LEU A 670 24.15 7.90 9.65
CA LEU A 670 23.24 9.05 9.69
C LEU A 670 23.65 10.06 10.78
N ASP A 671 24.05 9.57 11.95
CA ASP A 671 24.54 10.42 13.05
C ASP A 671 25.83 11.19 12.66
N ALA A 672 26.69 10.57 11.86
CA ALA A 672 27.94 11.19 11.38
C ALA A 672 27.74 12.19 10.23
N ILE A 673 26.61 12.17 9.52
CA ILE A 673 26.30 13.11 8.44
C ILE A 673 26.04 14.51 9.00
N THR A 674 26.67 15.52 8.39
CA THR A 674 26.50 16.94 8.70
C THR A 674 25.73 17.66 7.59
N LEU A 675 25.22 18.85 7.90
CA LEU A 675 24.55 19.69 6.91
C LEU A 675 25.48 20.12 5.75
N ASP A 676 26.78 20.28 6.03
CA ASP A 676 27.78 20.59 4.99
C ASP A 676 28.02 19.42 4.04
N ASP A 677 27.91 18.17 4.51
CA ASP A 677 27.96 16.98 3.67
C ASP A 677 26.79 16.95 2.67
N ILE A 678 25.57 17.26 3.15
CA ILE A 678 24.36 17.36 2.32
C ILE A 678 24.52 18.43 1.24
N LYS A 679 24.96 19.64 1.62
CA LYS A 679 25.23 20.72 0.66
C LYS A 679 26.30 20.34 -0.37
N GLY A 680 27.32 19.61 0.06
CA GLY A 680 28.35 19.08 -0.83
C GLY A 680 27.79 18.06 -1.81
N PHE A 681 27.05 17.08 -1.30
CA PHE A 681 26.44 16.04 -2.12
C PHE A 681 25.44 16.60 -3.14
N TYR A 682 24.58 17.53 -2.72
CA TYR A 682 23.66 18.24 -3.60
C TYR A 682 24.40 18.99 -4.72
N ARG A 683 25.36 19.84 -4.39
CA ARG A 683 26.14 20.61 -5.39
C ARG A 683 26.81 19.69 -6.42
N ASP A 684 27.40 18.58 -5.97
CA ASP A 684 28.21 17.70 -6.80
C ASP A 684 27.38 16.74 -7.67
N ASN A 685 26.11 16.47 -7.31
CA ASN A 685 25.26 15.47 -7.95
C ASN A 685 23.97 16.02 -8.58
N TYR A 686 23.39 17.09 -8.03
CA TYR A 686 22.19 17.73 -8.60
C TYR A 686 22.63 18.77 -9.64
N THR A 687 23.06 18.29 -10.81
CA THR A 687 23.61 19.11 -11.89
C THR A 687 22.81 18.92 -13.17
N VAL A 688 22.85 19.93 -14.07
CA VAL A 688 22.05 19.93 -15.30
C VAL A 688 22.25 18.65 -16.13
N ALA A 689 23.54 18.27 -16.33
CA ALA A 689 23.88 17.10 -17.15
C ALA A 689 23.51 15.76 -16.46
N ASN A 690 23.24 15.76 -15.14
CA ASN A 690 22.92 14.56 -14.36
C ASN A 690 21.43 14.36 -14.15
N ILE A 691 20.59 15.30 -14.59
CA ILE A 691 19.13 15.27 -14.42
C ILE A 691 18.44 14.94 -15.74
N ILE A 692 17.46 14.04 -15.69
CA ILE A 692 16.49 13.80 -16.76
C ILE A 692 15.14 14.26 -16.25
N VAL A 693 14.43 15.07 -17.05
CA VAL A 693 13.10 15.57 -16.71
C VAL A 693 12.05 14.73 -17.41
N GLY A 694 11.22 14.09 -16.63
CA GLY A 694 10.02 13.38 -17.09
C GLY A 694 8.79 14.28 -16.99
N LEU A 695 8.00 14.38 -18.09
CA LEU A 695 6.74 15.11 -18.14
C LEU A 695 5.66 14.27 -18.80
N ALA A 696 4.51 14.11 -18.14
CA ALA A 696 3.35 13.46 -18.75
C ALA A 696 2.07 14.27 -18.46
N GLY A 697 1.07 14.14 -19.33
CA GLY A 697 -0.25 14.72 -19.15
C GLY A 697 -0.51 16.06 -19.80
N GLY A 698 -1.42 16.84 -19.20
CA GLY A 698 -2.04 18.04 -19.77
C GLY A 698 -1.24 19.33 -19.60
N TYR A 699 0.09 19.29 -19.74
CA TYR A 699 0.94 20.49 -19.58
C TYR A 699 1.05 21.29 -20.90
N PRO A 700 1.22 22.64 -20.85
CA PRO A 700 1.47 23.46 -22.02
C PRO A 700 2.92 23.31 -22.52
N GLU A 701 3.14 23.42 -23.82
CA GLU A 701 4.50 23.28 -24.42
C GLU A 701 5.56 24.20 -23.80
N GLU A 702 5.16 25.40 -23.38
CA GLU A 702 6.06 26.37 -22.74
C GLU A 702 6.57 25.91 -21.36
N PHE A 703 5.86 24.98 -20.72
CA PHE A 703 6.23 24.49 -19.39
C PHE A 703 7.56 23.71 -19.42
N ALA A 704 7.77 22.86 -20.42
CA ALA A 704 9.06 22.18 -20.60
C ALA A 704 10.20 23.15 -20.82
N LYS A 705 9.98 24.21 -21.62
CA LYS A 705 10.98 25.26 -21.87
C LYS A 705 11.31 26.02 -20.59
N ARG A 706 10.32 26.31 -19.76
CA ARG A 706 10.49 26.95 -18.47
C ARG A 706 11.34 26.11 -17.52
N ILE A 707 11.03 24.82 -17.34
CA ILE A 707 11.84 23.91 -16.53
C ILE A 707 13.28 23.87 -17.05
N GLY A 708 13.48 23.73 -18.37
CA GLY A 708 14.79 23.69 -18.98
C GLY A 708 15.61 24.97 -18.72
N SER A 709 14.95 26.14 -18.72
CA SER A 709 15.59 27.41 -18.36
C SER A 709 15.91 27.49 -16.88
N ASP A 710 14.99 27.10 -16.01
CA ASP A 710 15.18 27.19 -14.56
C ASP A 710 16.30 26.25 -14.07
N LEU A 711 16.41 25.04 -14.64
CA LEU A 711 17.49 24.10 -14.28
C LEU A 711 18.90 24.63 -14.58
N GLN A 712 19.07 25.65 -15.44
CA GLN A 712 20.36 26.29 -15.66
C GLN A 712 20.90 27.05 -14.43
N LYS A 713 20.13 27.11 -13.32
CA LYS A 713 20.62 27.58 -12.02
C LYS A 713 21.54 26.60 -11.32
N LEU A 714 21.39 25.31 -11.65
CA LEU A 714 22.29 24.27 -11.15
C LEU A 714 23.62 24.34 -11.88
N GLU A 715 24.66 23.79 -11.27
CA GLU A 715 25.94 23.61 -11.94
C GLU A 715 25.78 22.77 -13.21
N ALA A 716 26.56 23.07 -14.26
CA ALA A 716 26.50 22.31 -15.51
C ALA A 716 26.75 20.80 -15.29
N GLY A 717 27.79 20.49 -14.53
CA GLY A 717 28.19 19.15 -14.13
C GLY A 717 28.48 18.18 -15.27
N ALA A 718 28.46 16.91 -14.96
CA ALA A 718 28.52 15.80 -15.91
C ALA A 718 27.60 14.67 -15.45
N ARG A 719 27.11 13.88 -16.41
CA ARG A 719 26.35 12.67 -16.05
C ARG A 719 27.23 11.76 -15.21
N ARG A 720 26.71 11.33 -14.08
CA ARG A 720 27.38 10.41 -13.16
C ARG A 720 27.13 8.98 -13.58
N ALA A 721 28.11 8.11 -13.32
CA ALA A 721 27.98 6.67 -13.45
C ALA A 721 28.66 6.02 -12.24
N LEU A 722 27.97 5.10 -11.61
CA LEU A 722 28.49 4.33 -10.48
C LEU A 722 29.43 3.24 -11.03
N ALA A 723 30.62 3.13 -10.45
CA ALA A 723 31.48 1.98 -10.70
C ALA A 723 31.05 0.84 -9.79
N VAL A 724 30.36 -0.14 -10.35
CA VAL A 724 29.86 -1.29 -9.61
C VAL A 724 30.80 -2.47 -9.81
N PRO A 725 31.53 -2.93 -8.77
CA PRO A 725 32.37 -4.12 -8.85
C PRO A 725 31.49 -5.38 -8.94
N ALA A 726 32.06 -6.52 -9.30
CA ALA A 726 31.35 -7.80 -9.17
C ALA A 726 30.99 -8.08 -7.72
N ALA A 727 29.82 -8.65 -7.47
CA ALA A 727 29.42 -9.08 -6.15
C ALA A 727 30.46 -10.04 -5.55
N PRO A 728 30.72 -9.99 -4.23
CA PRO A 728 31.58 -10.97 -3.56
C PRO A 728 31.09 -12.40 -3.82
N ALA A 729 32.04 -13.33 -4.01
CA ALA A 729 31.67 -14.73 -4.17
C ALA A 729 31.22 -15.31 -2.81
N THR A 730 30.04 -15.92 -2.78
CA THR A 730 29.60 -16.78 -1.69
C THR A 730 30.20 -18.15 -1.87
N GLU A 731 30.72 -18.78 -0.82
CA GLU A 731 31.25 -20.13 -0.84
C GLU A 731 30.36 -21.08 -0.03
N GLY A 732 29.51 -21.83 -0.73
CA GLY A 732 28.51 -22.71 -0.14
C GLY A 732 27.31 -21.94 0.39
N ARG A 733 26.59 -22.52 1.35
CA ARG A 733 25.39 -21.91 1.94
C ARG A 733 25.73 -21.22 3.25
N GLU A 734 25.43 -19.95 3.34
CA GLU A 734 25.62 -19.12 4.52
C GLU A 734 24.27 -18.63 5.06
N ALA A 735 24.12 -18.56 6.37
CA ALA A 735 22.88 -18.10 7.00
C ALA A 735 23.12 -17.06 8.09
N LEU A 736 22.40 -15.96 8.05
CA LEU A 736 22.29 -14.97 9.12
C LEU A 736 20.91 -15.08 9.76
N LEU A 737 20.89 -15.38 11.07
CA LEU A 737 19.66 -15.46 11.85
C LEU A 737 19.50 -14.16 12.65
N VAL A 738 18.53 -13.37 12.27
CA VAL A 738 18.14 -12.14 12.98
C VAL A 738 17.22 -12.54 14.13
N LYS A 739 17.75 -12.47 15.35
CA LYS A 739 16.99 -12.77 16.57
C LYS A 739 16.11 -11.58 16.91
N LYS A 740 14.80 -11.77 16.84
CA LYS A 740 13.80 -10.75 17.11
C LYS A 740 12.61 -11.34 17.84
N GLU A 741 12.01 -10.59 18.79
CA GLU A 741 10.74 -10.96 19.38
C GLU A 741 9.63 -10.82 18.31
N THR A 742 9.18 -11.93 17.77
CA THR A 742 8.19 -12.03 16.69
C THR A 742 7.35 -13.30 16.84
N PRO A 743 6.07 -13.28 16.45
CA PRO A 743 5.17 -14.43 16.55
C PRO A 743 5.38 -15.47 15.44
N ALA A 744 6.14 -15.15 14.39
CA ALA A 744 6.33 -16.01 13.22
C ALA A 744 7.77 -15.92 12.70
N VAL A 745 8.13 -16.79 11.74
CA VAL A 745 9.43 -16.77 11.07
C VAL A 745 9.28 -16.23 9.65
N ALA A 746 10.15 -15.28 9.26
CA ALA A 746 10.29 -14.83 7.89
C ALA A 746 11.63 -15.29 7.31
N ILE A 747 11.65 -15.69 6.03
CA ILE A 747 12.83 -16.21 5.34
C ILE A 747 13.04 -15.43 4.06
N SER A 748 14.28 -15.02 3.82
CA SER A 748 14.76 -14.51 2.55
C SER A 748 16.04 -15.24 2.17
N PHE A 749 16.17 -15.69 0.91
CA PHE A 749 17.44 -16.25 0.45
C PHE A 749 17.66 -15.96 -1.02
N GLY A 750 18.92 -15.96 -1.45
CA GLY A 750 19.24 -15.63 -2.83
C GLY A 750 20.74 -15.56 -3.11
N PHE A 751 21.04 -15.09 -4.31
CA PHE A 751 22.38 -14.92 -4.84
C PHE A 751 22.39 -13.81 -5.91
N PRO A 752 23.56 -13.19 -6.21
CA PRO A 752 23.66 -12.14 -7.22
C PRO A 752 23.50 -12.72 -8.64
N ILE A 753 22.83 -11.93 -9.50
CA ILE A 753 22.73 -12.20 -10.95
C ILE A 753 23.24 -10.99 -11.74
N GLU A 754 23.84 -11.26 -12.89
CA GLU A 754 24.35 -10.18 -13.76
C GLU A 754 23.31 -9.67 -14.76
N LEU A 755 22.18 -10.37 -14.95
CA LEU A 755 21.14 -9.98 -15.90
C LEU A 755 20.33 -8.78 -15.42
N THR A 756 20.20 -7.79 -16.30
CA THR A 756 19.37 -6.59 -16.12
C THR A 756 18.37 -6.48 -17.26
N ARG A 757 17.41 -5.56 -17.17
CA ARG A 757 16.34 -5.40 -18.18
C ARG A 757 16.85 -5.19 -19.61
N GLY A 758 18.06 -4.67 -19.81
CA GLY A 758 18.69 -4.49 -21.11
C GLY A 758 19.30 -5.75 -21.73
N ASP A 759 19.45 -6.82 -20.94
CA ASP A 759 20.10 -8.05 -21.39
C ASP A 759 19.15 -8.92 -22.24
N PRO A 760 19.66 -9.57 -23.29
CA PRO A 760 18.83 -10.39 -24.16
C PRO A 760 18.07 -11.53 -23.48
N ASP A 761 18.62 -12.07 -22.41
CA ASP A 761 18.06 -13.21 -21.65
C ASP A 761 17.14 -12.77 -20.50
N TRP A 762 17.01 -11.45 -20.23
CA TRP A 762 16.21 -10.97 -19.14
C TRP A 762 14.72 -11.36 -19.26
N VAL A 763 14.13 -11.26 -20.45
CA VAL A 763 12.72 -11.61 -20.69
C VAL A 763 12.48 -13.11 -20.40
N ALA A 764 13.46 -13.97 -20.72
CA ALA A 764 13.38 -15.39 -20.40
C ALA A 764 13.44 -15.62 -18.88
N LEU A 765 14.35 -14.94 -18.18
CA LEU A 765 14.46 -15.04 -16.73
C LEU A 765 13.23 -14.44 -16.02
N TRP A 766 12.63 -13.38 -16.55
CA TRP A 766 11.38 -12.83 -16.05
C TRP A 766 10.20 -13.83 -16.17
N LEU A 767 10.14 -14.58 -17.30
CA LEU A 767 9.18 -15.67 -17.47
C LEU A 767 9.41 -16.80 -16.43
N VAL A 768 10.68 -17.17 -16.20
CA VAL A 768 11.04 -18.17 -15.17
C VAL A 768 10.61 -17.71 -13.78
N ARG A 769 10.89 -16.46 -13.43
CA ARG A 769 10.50 -15.86 -12.14
C ARG A 769 8.98 -15.88 -11.97
N SER A 770 8.23 -15.52 -13.01
CA SER A 770 6.76 -15.54 -12.98
C SER A 770 6.20 -16.94 -12.79
N TYR A 771 6.77 -17.95 -13.46
CA TYR A 771 6.42 -19.35 -13.23
C TYR A 771 6.75 -19.80 -11.81
N PHE A 772 7.96 -19.50 -11.32
CA PHE A 772 8.45 -20.01 -10.05
C PHE A 772 7.79 -19.36 -8.84
N GLY A 773 7.61 -18.03 -8.87
CA GLY A 773 7.04 -17.32 -7.72
C GLY A 773 6.56 -15.90 -8.04
N GLU A 774 5.53 -15.74 -8.91
CA GLU A 774 4.93 -14.43 -9.20
C GLU A 774 4.38 -13.79 -7.91
N HIS A 775 4.64 -12.49 -7.75
CA HIS A 775 4.22 -11.76 -6.56
C HIS A 775 2.71 -11.79 -6.40
N ARG A 776 2.26 -12.26 -5.22
CA ARG A 776 0.82 -12.36 -4.83
C ARG A 776 -0.06 -13.08 -5.86
N SER A 777 0.53 -13.96 -6.65
CA SER A 777 -0.20 -14.76 -7.62
C SER A 777 -0.28 -16.21 -7.16
N VAL A 778 -1.50 -16.73 -7.13
CA VAL A 778 -1.77 -18.15 -6.82
C VAL A 778 -1.16 -19.12 -7.84
N ASN A 779 -0.72 -18.62 -8.98
CA ASN A 779 -0.18 -19.42 -10.08
C ASN A 779 1.33 -19.70 -9.98
N GLY A 780 2.02 -19.11 -8.98
CA GLY A 780 3.44 -19.37 -8.74
C GLY A 780 3.66 -20.80 -8.20
N ASN A 781 4.68 -21.49 -8.69
CA ASN A 781 5.02 -22.84 -8.25
C ASN A 781 5.25 -22.90 -6.74
N LEU A 782 6.03 -21.97 -6.16
CA LEU A 782 6.27 -21.93 -4.71
C LEU A 782 4.97 -21.77 -3.91
N TYR A 783 4.09 -20.87 -4.36
CA TYR A 783 2.78 -20.64 -3.73
C TYR A 783 1.95 -21.94 -3.73
N GLN A 784 1.87 -22.62 -4.87
CA GLN A 784 1.17 -23.90 -4.98
C GLN A 784 1.77 -24.98 -4.07
N ARG A 785 3.07 -25.04 -3.99
CA ARG A 785 3.78 -26.11 -3.28
C ARG A 785 3.82 -25.93 -1.76
N ILE A 786 3.90 -24.69 -1.28
CA ILE A 786 4.07 -24.37 0.16
C ILE A 786 2.73 -23.97 0.78
N ARG A 787 1.99 -23.03 0.17
CA ARG A 787 0.72 -22.56 0.71
C ARG A 787 -0.44 -23.49 0.32
N GLU A 788 -0.70 -23.71 -0.96
CA GLU A 788 -1.94 -24.36 -1.41
C GLU A 788 -2.04 -25.81 -0.94
N VAL A 789 -1.05 -26.63 -1.21
CA VAL A 789 -1.12 -28.05 -0.86
C VAL A 789 -0.77 -28.35 0.60
N ARG A 790 0.04 -27.48 1.25
CA ARG A 790 0.54 -27.70 2.62
C ARG A 790 -0.04 -26.79 3.68
N GLY A 791 -0.59 -25.64 3.32
CA GLY A 791 -1.19 -24.70 4.26
C GLY A 791 -0.19 -24.09 5.25
N MET A 792 1.06 -23.88 4.83
CA MET A 792 2.14 -23.54 5.75
C MET A 792 2.20 -22.05 6.08
N ASN A 793 1.82 -21.18 5.14
CA ASN A 793 2.01 -19.74 5.25
C ASN A 793 1.04 -18.94 4.36
N TYR A 794 1.29 -17.63 4.26
CA TYR A 794 0.48 -16.70 3.45
C TYR A 794 1.06 -16.44 2.07
N GLY A 795 2.39 -16.45 1.89
CA GLY A 795 2.99 -16.09 0.61
C GLY A 795 4.42 -16.57 0.38
N ASP A 796 4.67 -16.99 -0.85
CA ASP A 796 5.90 -17.59 -1.32
C ASP A 796 6.24 -17.05 -2.70
N TYR A 797 7.26 -16.18 -2.79
CA TYR A 797 7.54 -15.39 -3.98
C TYR A 797 9.01 -15.46 -4.40
N ALA A 798 9.27 -15.26 -5.69
CA ALA A 798 10.60 -15.13 -6.25
C ALA A 798 10.74 -13.82 -7.04
N TYR A 799 11.93 -13.25 -7.05
CA TYR A 799 12.24 -12.02 -7.76
C TYR A 799 13.62 -12.11 -8.43
N ILE A 800 13.77 -11.33 -9.48
CA ILE A 800 15.03 -11.17 -10.23
C ILE A 800 15.51 -9.71 -10.24
N GLU A 801 14.83 -8.85 -9.52
CA GLU A 801 15.12 -7.43 -9.38
C GLU A 801 14.82 -6.98 -7.95
N TYR A 802 15.43 -5.87 -7.53
CA TYR A 802 15.10 -5.23 -6.26
C TYR A 802 13.61 -4.88 -6.21
N PHE A 803 12.93 -5.37 -5.19
CA PHE A 803 11.51 -5.13 -4.99
C PHE A 803 11.23 -4.72 -3.53
N PRO A 804 11.44 -3.44 -3.19
CA PRO A 804 11.16 -2.94 -1.84
C PRO A 804 9.66 -2.83 -1.60
N ARG A 805 9.28 -2.85 -0.33
CA ARG A 805 7.89 -2.63 0.10
C ARG A 805 6.87 -3.62 -0.47
N GLY A 806 7.30 -4.83 -0.81
CA GLY A 806 6.44 -5.87 -1.38
C GLY A 806 5.30 -6.29 -0.46
N MET A 807 5.40 -6.05 0.85
CA MET A 807 4.28 -6.20 1.78
C MET A 807 3.11 -5.23 1.46
N PHE A 808 3.41 -4.07 0.88
CA PHE A 808 2.47 -2.99 0.66
C PHE A 808 2.16 -2.71 -0.81
N LEU A 809 3.00 -3.18 -1.72
CA LEU A 809 2.85 -2.95 -3.16
C LEU A 809 2.41 -4.22 -3.87
N MET A 810 1.47 -4.08 -4.80
CA MET A 810 1.08 -5.17 -5.71
C MET A 810 2.03 -5.28 -6.89
N GLN A 811 2.68 -4.19 -7.26
CA GLN A 811 3.57 -4.09 -8.43
C GLN A 811 4.86 -3.35 -8.03
N PRO A 812 6.01 -3.69 -8.64
CA PRO A 812 7.28 -3.01 -8.35
C PRO A 812 7.21 -1.52 -8.69
N ASP A 813 7.94 -0.71 -7.93
CA ASP A 813 8.15 0.69 -8.27
C ASP A 813 8.96 0.81 -9.56
N THR A 814 8.76 1.91 -10.28
CA THR A 814 9.64 2.31 -11.39
C THR A 814 10.85 3.11 -10.88
N ASN A 815 11.87 3.23 -11.70
CA ASN A 815 13.09 3.98 -11.44
C ASN A 815 13.92 3.41 -10.27
N LEU A 816 14.04 2.07 -10.25
CA LEU A 816 14.91 1.28 -9.39
C LEU A 816 15.99 0.56 -10.22
N GLY A 817 16.60 1.26 -11.18
CA GLY A 817 17.62 0.69 -12.06
C GLY A 817 18.92 0.38 -11.32
N ARG A 818 19.46 -0.82 -11.55
CA ARG A 818 20.73 -1.29 -11.01
C ARG A 818 21.51 -2.05 -12.08
N GLN A 819 22.84 -1.93 -12.08
CA GLN A 819 23.74 -2.66 -12.99
C GLN A 819 23.88 -4.14 -12.62
N GLN A 820 23.56 -4.51 -11.37
CA GLN A 820 23.53 -5.89 -10.88
C GLN A 820 22.25 -6.10 -10.08
N GLN A 821 21.70 -7.28 -10.18
CA GLN A 821 20.47 -7.67 -9.50
C GLN A 821 20.69 -8.95 -8.68
N ILE A 822 19.68 -9.42 -7.97
CA ILE A 822 19.72 -10.69 -7.28
C ILE A 822 18.52 -11.55 -7.67
N PHE A 823 18.74 -12.87 -7.78
CA PHE A 823 17.64 -13.81 -7.66
C PHE A 823 17.37 -14.03 -6.18
N GLN A 824 16.14 -13.85 -5.74
CA GLN A 824 15.77 -14.01 -4.35
C GLN A 824 14.41 -14.69 -4.20
N VAL A 825 14.23 -15.40 -3.08
CA VAL A 825 12.99 -16.04 -2.67
C VAL A 825 12.58 -15.54 -1.29
N TRP A 826 11.29 -15.29 -1.09
CA TRP A 826 10.67 -14.92 0.18
C TRP A 826 9.64 -15.96 0.57
N LEU A 827 9.71 -16.43 1.83
CA LEU A 827 8.75 -17.36 2.42
C LEU A 827 8.24 -16.75 3.74
N ARG A 828 6.91 -16.59 3.87
CA ARG A 828 6.34 -15.80 4.97
C ARG A 828 4.85 -15.97 5.22
N PRO A 829 4.35 -15.73 6.45
CA PRO A 829 5.03 -16.02 7.71
C PRO A 829 4.99 -17.53 7.94
N LEU A 830 5.96 -18.06 8.63
CA LEU A 830 5.98 -19.49 9.02
C LEU A 830 5.75 -19.60 10.52
N ARG A 831 5.00 -20.61 10.94
CA ARG A 831 4.49 -20.75 12.31
C ARG A 831 5.60 -20.88 13.35
N ASP A 832 6.65 -21.63 13.02
CA ASP A 832 7.77 -21.95 13.92
C ASP A 832 9.03 -22.36 13.14
N ASN A 833 10.11 -22.63 13.87
CA ASN A 833 11.39 -23.04 13.28
C ASN A 833 11.35 -24.39 12.55
N ASN A 834 10.44 -25.29 12.90
CA ASN A 834 10.29 -26.57 12.18
C ASN A 834 9.66 -26.31 10.80
N ASP A 835 8.62 -25.51 10.76
CA ASP A 835 7.95 -25.12 9.51
C ASP A 835 8.90 -24.28 8.64
N ALA A 836 9.68 -23.37 9.23
CA ALA A 836 10.70 -22.60 8.53
C ALA A 836 11.76 -23.51 7.89
N HIS A 837 12.25 -24.50 8.61
CA HIS A 837 13.23 -25.47 8.11
C HIS A 837 12.63 -26.32 6.98
N PHE A 838 11.38 -26.77 7.11
CA PHE A 838 10.70 -27.55 6.07
C PHE A 838 10.41 -26.69 4.83
N ALA A 839 9.90 -25.47 4.98
CA ALA A 839 9.61 -24.57 3.86
C ALA A 839 10.88 -24.20 3.07
N THR A 840 12.01 -23.97 3.78
CA THR A 840 13.32 -23.76 3.14
C THR A 840 13.69 -24.97 2.28
N ARG A 841 13.56 -26.19 2.82
CA ARG A 841 13.81 -27.44 2.09
C ARG A 841 12.90 -27.58 0.87
N THR A 842 11.62 -27.24 1.02
CA THR A 842 10.67 -27.29 -0.08
C THR A 842 11.06 -26.31 -1.21
N ALA A 843 11.40 -25.07 -0.86
CA ALA A 843 11.83 -24.09 -1.85
C ALA A 843 13.14 -24.51 -2.56
N MET A 844 14.10 -25.07 -1.80
CA MET A 844 15.35 -25.60 -2.36
C MET A 844 15.11 -26.83 -3.25
N PHE A 845 14.19 -27.70 -2.85
CA PHE A 845 13.79 -28.86 -3.65
C PHE A 845 13.17 -28.44 -4.98
N GLU A 846 12.25 -27.48 -4.97
CA GLU A 846 11.59 -26.96 -6.17
C GLU A 846 12.58 -26.18 -7.06
N LEU A 847 13.49 -25.41 -6.47
CA LEU A 847 14.53 -24.70 -7.22
C LEU A 847 15.48 -25.67 -7.92
N GLN A 848 15.94 -26.72 -7.21
CA GLN A 848 16.79 -27.75 -7.80
C GLN A 848 16.05 -28.49 -8.94
N LYS A 849 14.79 -28.84 -8.72
CA LYS A 849 13.95 -29.47 -9.72
C LYS A 849 13.79 -28.58 -10.97
N LEU A 850 13.59 -27.28 -10.78
CA LEU A 850 13.51 -26.31 -11.86
C LEU A 850 14.82 -26.27 -12.69
N ILE A 851 15.97 -26.34 -12.02
CA ILE A 851 17.29 -26.36 -12.70
C ILE A 851 17.49 -27.65 -13.50
N ASP A 852 17.14 -28.77 -12.90
CA ASP A 852 17.38 -30.10 -13.50
C ASP A 852 16.41 -30.42 -14.64
N GLU A 853 15.13 -30.12 -14.46
CA GLU A 853 14.06 -30.50 -15.39
C GLU A 853 13.64 -29.36 -16.33
N GLY A 854 13.82 -28.10 -15.91
CA GLY A 854 13.28 -26.91 -16.58
C GLY A 854 11.77 -26.77 -16.38
N ILE A 855 11.13 -25.94 -17.20
CA ILE A 855 9.68 -25.81 -17.23
C ILE A 855 9.07 -26.66 -18.35
N SER A 856 7.80 -27.08 -18.17
CA SER A 856 7.08 -27.82 -19.20
C SER A 856 6.65 -26.93 -20.37
N GLU A 857 6.35 -27.51 -21.54
CA GLU A 857 5.78 -26.78 -22.70
C GLU A 857 4.48 -26.08 -22.31
N SER A 858 3.63 -26.74 -21.51
CA SER A 858 2.36 -26.14 -21.05
C SER A 858 2.57 -24.92 -20.18
N ASP A 859 3.48 -25.01 -19.19
CA ASP A 859 3.80 -23.90 -18.29
C ASP A 859 4.45 -22.73 -19.02
N PHE A 860 5.33 -23.04 -19.99
CA PHE A 860 5.94 -22.03 -20.84
C PHE A 860 4.89 -21.26 -21.62
N GLU A 861 3.98 -21.94 -22.32
CA GLU A 861 2.96 -21.28 -23.12
C GLU A 861 1.97 -20.49 -22.28
N THR A 862 1.54 -21.04 -21.12
CA THR A 862 0.63 -20.36 -20.21
C THR A 862 1.27 -19.11 -19.59
N THR A 863 2.51 -19.20 -19.12
CA THR A 863 3.21 -18.05 -18.52
C THR A 863 3.58 -17.00 -19.57
N ARG A 864 3.95 -17.41 -20.77
CA ARG A 864 4.19 -16.51 -21.90
C ARG A 864 2.92 -15.73 -22.29
N ALA A 865 1.78 -16.40 -22.36
CA ALA A 865 0.49 -15.77 -22.66
C ALA A 865 0.10 -14.78 -21.54
N PHE A 866 0.30 -15.15 -20.27
CA PHE A 866 0.09 -14.29 -19.11
C PHE A 866 0.91 -13.00 -19.23
N LEU A 867 2.20 -13.10 -19.30
CA LEU A 867 3.10 -11.93 -19.29
C LEU A 867 2.88 -11.00 -20.50
N SER A 868 2.54 -11.57 -21.67
CA SER A 868 2.27 -10.78 -22.88
C SER A 868 1.07 -9.82 -22.72
N LYS A 869 0.07 -10.20 -21.93
CA LYS A 869 -1.09 -9.36 -21.59
C LYS A 869 -0.83 -8.54 -20.30
N TYR A 870 -0.30 -9.17 -19.27
CA TYR A 870 -0.06 -8.58 -17.95
C TYR A 870 0.83 -7.33 -18.01
N VAL A 871 1.77 -7.26 -18.95
CA VAL A 871 2.63 -6.09 -19.11
C VAL A 871 1.86 -4.79 -19.36
N SER A 872 0.64 -4.85 -19.93
CA SER A 872 -0.22 -3.68 -20.09
C SER A 872 -0.72 -3.15 -18.74
N LEU A 873 -1.03 -4.06 -17.81
CA LEU A 873 -1.52 -3.70 -16.49
C LEU A 873 -0.41 -3.06 -15.64
N LEU A 874 0.85 -3.49 -15.83
CA LEU A 874 2.00 -2.83 -15.18
C LEU A 874 2.14 -1.36 -15.54
N MET A 875 1.66 -0.98 -16.72
CA MET A 875 1.73 0.39 -17.26
C MET A 875 0.39 1.14 -17.12
N ASP A 876 -0.57 0.66 -16.33
CA ASP A 876 -1.83 1.35 -16.11
C ASP A 876 -1.59 2.65 -15.31
N GLY A 877 -2.13 3.76 -15.80
CA GLY A 877 -1.92 5.09 -15.23
C GLY A 877 -0.74 5.89 -15.79
N GLN A 878 -0.93 7.19 -15.87
CA GLN A 878 0.00 8.15 -16.50
C GLN A 878 1.38 8.19 -15.83
N SER A 879 1.40 8.22 -14.49
CA SER A 879 2.64 8.29 -13.71
C SER A 879 3.51 7.03 -13.90
N ARG A 880 2.87 5.84 -14.01
CA ARG A 880 3.60 4.59 -14.24
C ARG A 880 4.17 4.51 -15.66
N GLN A 881 3.40 4.94 -16.66
CA GLN A 881 3.88 5.02 -18.04
C GLN A 881 5.11 5.91 -18.15
N LEU A 882 5.09 7.07 -17.47
CA LEU A 882 6.26 7.96 -17.41
C LEU A 882 7.45 7.28 -16.73
N GLY A 883 7.21 6.58 -15.60
CA GLY A 883 8.24 5.84 -14.91
C GLY A 883 8.91 4.76 -15.78
N TYR A 884 8.12 3.94 -16.47
CA TYR A 884 8.64 2.93 -17.38
C TYR A 884 9.33 3.54 -18.62
N ALA A 885 8.91 4.71 -19.08
CA ALA A 885 9.62 5.41 -20.16
C ALA A 885 11.03 5.86 -19.73
N LEU A 886 11.17 6.35 -18.49
CA LEU A 886 12.47 6.69 -17.89
C LEU A 886 13.34 5.44 -17.68
N ASP A 887 12.76 4.33 -17.22
CA ASP A 887 13.44 3.03 -17.10
C ASP A 887 13.89 2.50 -18.47
N GLY A 888 13.05 2.64 -19.50
CA GLY A 888 13.38 2.25 -20.87
C GLY A 888 14.55 3.03 -21.44
N GLN A 889 14.74 4.28 -21.03
CA GLN A 889 15.94 5.06 -21.38
C GLN A 889 17.18 4.58 -20.63
N TYR A 890 17.04 4.27 -19.33
CA TYR A 890 18.15 3.76 -18.51
C TYR A 890 18.67 2.41 -19.02
N ASN A 891 17.74 1.48 -19.31
CA ASN A 891 18.05 0.11 -19.74
C ASN A 891 18.21 -0.04 -21.26
N GLU A 892 18.09 1.03 -22.06
CA GLU A 892 18.16 1.03 -23.52
C GLU A 892 17.10 0.12 -24.20
N THR A 893 15.96 -0.14 -23.54
CA THR A 893 14.90 -1.04 -24.03
C THR A 893 13.82 -0.32 -24.84
N GLY A 894 13.73 1.00 -24.74
CA GLY A 894 12.62 1.77 -25.34
C GLY A 894 11.30 1.56 -24.62
N ASN A 895 10.18 1.40 -25.35
CA ASN A 895 8.88 1.14 -24.73
C ASN A 895 8.86 -0.23 -24.07
N PHE A 896 8.59 -0.27 -22.78
CA PHE A 896 8.69 -1.49 -21.96
C PHE A 896 7.71 -2.59 -22.41
N ALA A 897 6.46 -2.23 -22.70
CA ALA A 897 5.47 -3.22 -23.15
C ALA A 897 5.82 -3.83 -24.52
N ASP A 898 6.30 -3.01 -25.45
CA ASP A 898 6.73 -3.48 -26.77
C ASP A 898 7.98 -4.37 -26.65
N TYR A 899 8.94 -3.96 -25.83
CA TYR A 899 10.16 -4.73 -25.55
C TYR A 899 9.84 -6.12 -24.99
N VAL A 900 8.97 -6.19 -23.99
CA VAL A 900 8.57 -7.46 -23.36
C VAL A 900 7.79 -8.33 -24.35
N ARG A 901 6.80 -7.79 -25.06
CA ARG A 901 6.00 -8.56 -26.02
C ARG A 901 6.83 -9.08 -27.20
N ASP A 902 7.71 -8.26 -27.72
CA ASP A 902 8.63 -8.64 -28.80
C ASP A 902 9.60 -9.74 -28.32
N GLY A 903 10.15 -9.60 -27.11
CA GLY A 903 10.96 -10.62 -26.46
C GLY A 903 10.21 -11.94 -26.29
N LEU A 904 9.05 -11.93 -25.63
CA LEU A 904 8.22 -13.12 -25.39
C LEU A 904 7.81 -13.81 -26.69
N SER A 905 7.53 -13.05 -27.77
CA SER A 905 7.13 -13.62 -29.05
C SER A 905 8.24 -14.42 -29.74
N LYS A 906 9.49 -14.14 -29.43
CA LYS A 906 10.69 -14.78 -29.99
C LYS A 906 11.22 -15.93 -29.16
N LEU A 907 10.87 -15.96 -27.84
CA LEU A 907 11.34 -17.01 -26.94
C LEU A 907 10.86 -18.39 -27.34
N THR A 908 11.76 -19.35 -27.21
CA THR A 908 11.44 -20.79 -27.26
C THR A 908 11.63 -21.42 -25.88
N LEU A 909 10.98 -22.56 -25.64
CA LEU A 909 11.20 -23.37 -24.42
C LEU A 909 12.69 -23.72 -24.21
N ALA A 910 13.41 -23.95 -25.31
CA ALA A 910 14.83 -24.24 -25.25
C ALA A 910 15.68 -23.07 -24.75
N ASP A 911 15.31 -21.82 -25.12
CA ASP A 911 15.96 -20.60 -24.60
C ASP A 911 15.71 -20.44 -23.12
N VAL A 912 14.46 -20.59 -22.66
CA VAL A 912 14.09 -20.48 -21.25
C VAL A 912 14.82 -21.52 -20.40
N ASN A 913 14.81 -22.80 -20.85
CA ASN A 913 15.51 -23.87 -20.12
C ASN A 913 17.06 -23.75 -20.17
N ARG A 914 17.62 -23.06 -21.16
CA ARG A 914 19.02 -22.65 -21.17
C ARG A 914 19.29 -21.60 -20.12
N VAL A 915 18.48 -20.53 -20.10
CA VAL A 915 18.63 -19.41 -19.15
C VAL A 915 18.49 -19.89 -17.69
N ILE A 916 17.59 -20.83 -17.39
CA ILE A 916 17.48 -21.47 -16.08
C ILE A 916 18.84 -22.06 -15.69
N ARG A 917 19.42 -22.93 -16.50
CA ARG A 917 20.68 -23.63 -16.20
C ARG A 917 21.92 -22.73 -16.14
N GLU A 918 21.89 -21.60 -16.84
CA GLU A 918 23.01 -20.64 -16.88
C GLU A 918 22.96 -19.64 -15.74
N ASN A 919 21.76 -19.32 -15.19
CA ASN A 919 21.58 -18.23 -14.22
C ASN A 919 21.03 -18.65 -12.86
N LEU A 920 20.49 -19.87 -12.69
CA LEU A 920 20.00 -20.32 -11.41
C LEU A 920 20.91 -21.40 -10.81
N GLN A 921 21.00 -21.44 -9.49
CA GLN A 921 21.85 -22.36 -8.76
C GLN A 921 21.32 -22.63 -7.35
N THR A 922 21.82 -23.70 -6.68
CA THR A 922 21.46 -24.09 -5.32
C THR A 922 22.65 -24.29 -4.38
N ASP A 923 23.85 -23.97 -4.83
CA ASP A 923 25.10 -24.28 -4.11
C ASP A 923 25.59 -23.10 -3.26
N ASP A 924 25.75 -21.93 -3.89
CA ASP A 924 26.36 -20.73 -3.29
C ASP A 924 25.26 -19.68 -2.98
N LEU A 925 24.67 -19.72 -1.78
CA LEU A 925 23.50 -18.95 -1.39
C LEU A 925 23.68 -18.27 -0.03
N GLN A 926 23.13 -17.06 0.06
CA GLN A 926 22.91 -16.37 1.33
C GLN A 926 21.47 -16.57 1.78
N PHE A 927 21.30 -16.84 3.09
CA PHE A 927 20.00 -16.99 3.75
C PHE A 927 19.87 -16.00 4.90
N VAL A 928 18.69 -15.42 5.06
CA VAL A 928 18.34 -14.61 6.23
C VAL A 928 17.04 -15.15 6.83
N PHE A 929 17.07 -15.40 8.13
CA PHE A 929 15.91 -15.83 8.90
C PHE A 929 15.63 -14.80 10.00
N VAL A 930 14.43 -14.29 10.07
CA VAL A 930 13.98 -13.45 11.19
C VAL A 930 13.14 -14.34 12.11
N THR A 931 13.60 -14.58 13.33
CA THR A 931 12.99 -15.54 14.25
C THR A 931 13.24 -15.20 15.72
N LYS A 932 12.33 -15.59 16.61
CA LYS A 932 12.46 -15.44 18.06
C LYS A 932 13.50 -16.38 18.65
N ASP A 933 13.50 -17.65 18.28
CA ASP A 933 14.42 -18.68 18.79
C ASP A 933 15.50 -19.02 17.75
N ALA A 934 16.39 -18.04 17.51
CA ALA A 934 17.50 -18.19 16.57
C ALA A 934 18.46 -19.32 16.97
N ALA A 935 18.58 -19.64 18.27
CA ALA A 935 19.46 -20.71 18.73
C ALA A 935 18.93 -22.10 18.34
N ASP A 936 17.63 -22.36 18.49
CA ASP A 936 17.00 -23.59 18.02
C ASP A 936 17.10 -23.73 16.50
N LEU A 937 16.79 -22.65 15.75
CA LEU A 937 16.89 -22.70 14.29
C LEU A 937 18.31 -22.94 13.81
N ARG A 938 19.33 -22.30 14.43
CA ARG A 938 20.72 -22.57 14.15
C ARG A 938 21.05 -24.04 14.33
N GLN A 939 20.63 -24.61 15.46
CA GLN A 939 20.89 -26.04 15.74
C GLN A 939 20.23 -26.97 14.70
N ARG A 940 19.00 -26.62 14.24
CA ARG A 940 18.31 -27.36 13.18
C ARG A 940 19.07 -27.33 11.85
N LEU A 941 19.52 -26.13 11.45
CA LEU A 941 20.23 -25.93 10.18
C LEU A 941 21.57 -26.68 10.15
N ILE A 942 22.40 -26.55 11.19
CA ILE A 942 23.73 -27.21 11.23
C ILE A 942 23.69 -28.73 11.47
N SER A 943 22.63 -29.22 12.10
CA SER A 943 22.48 -30.67 12.32
C SER A 943 21.75 -31.39 11.21
N ASP A 944 21.18 -30.67 10.31
CA ASP A 944 20.28 -31.20 9.26
C ASP A 944 19.20 -32.15 9.81
N GLN A 945 18.79 -31.95 11.06
CA GLN A 945 17.73 -32.79 11.65
C GLN A 945 16.45 -32.72 10.82
N ALA A 946 15.73 -33.84 10.74
CA ALA A 946 14.49 -33.90 10.00
C ALA A 946 13.47 -32.86 10.52
N SER A 947 12.73 -32.26 9.58
CA SER A 947 11.64 -31.31 9.86
C SER A 947 10.29 -31.90 9.41
N PRO A 948 9.71 -32.84 10.19
CA PRO A 948 8.51 -33.54 9.79
C PRO A 948 7.30 -32.57 9.75
N MET A 949 6.47 -32.68 8.69
CA MET A 949 5.19 -32.02 8.60
C MET A 949 4.12 -32.74 9.40
N THR A 950 3.21 -31.95 9.97
CA THR A 950 1.98 -32.44 10.60
C THR A 950 0.78 -31.69 10.04
N TYR A 951 -0.29 -32.41 9.78
CA TYR A 951 -1.52 -31.85 9.21
C TYR A 951 -2.70 -32.10 10.13
N ASP A 952 -3.62 -31.15 10.19
CA ASP A 952 -4.88 -31.30 10.95
C ASP A 952 -5.96 -32.04 10.15
N ALA A 953 -5.69 -32.37 8.88
CA ALA A 953 -6.57 -33.14 8.00
C ALA A 953 -5.77 -34.24 7.27
N ASP A 954 -6.47 -35.27 6.81
CA ASP A 954 -5.87 -36.35 5.99
C ASP A 954 -5.37 -35.79 4.66
N LYS A 955 -4.14 -36.10 4.29
CA LYS A 955 -3.50 -35.72 3.03
C LYS A 955 -3.27 -36.93 2.12
N ALA A 956 -3.16 -36.67 0.82
CA ALA A 956 -2.86 -37.71 -0.16
C ALA A 956 -1.53 -38.43 0.16
N GLN A 957 -1.49 -39.74 -0.04
CA GLN A 957 -0.29 -40.55 0.30
C GLN A 957 0.95 -40.13 -0.52
N GLU A 958 0.76 -39.67 -1.73
CA GLU A 958 1.81 -39.14 -2.60
C GLU A 958 2.46 -37.91 -1.98
N LEU A 959 1.68 -36.96 -1.44
CA LEU A 959 2.17 -35.79 -0.74
C LEU A 959 2.93 -36.16 0.53
N LEU A 960 2.37 -37.06 1.35
CA LEU A 960 3.03 -37.52 2.57
C LEU A 960 4.37 -38.24 2.30
N HIS A 961 4.45 -38.95 1.17
CA HIS A 961 5.71 -39.60 0.75
C HIS A 961 6.72 -38.52 0.29
N GLU A 962 6.30 -37.54 -0.47
CA GLU A 962 7.15 -36.42 -0.86
C GLU A 962 7.63 -35.61 0.34
N ASP A 963 6.75 -35.34 1.32
CA ASP A 963 7.09 -34.65 2.56
C ASP A 963 8.14 -35.39 3.36
N ALA A 964 8.10 -36.71 3.40
CA ALA A 964 9.13 -37.51 4.05
C ALA A 964 10.50 -37.36 3.36
N VAL A 965 10.52 -37.22 2.03
CA VAL A 965 11.76 -36.94 1.26
C VAL A 965 12.26 -35.54 1.57
N ILE A 966 11.38 -34.52 1.44
CA ILE A 966 11.71 -33.11 1.68
C ILE A 966 12.16 -32.90 3.13
N SER A 967 11.45 -33.46 4.10
CA SER A 967 11.81 -33.38 5.54
C SER A 967 13.25 -33.84 5.85
N ALA A 968 13.79 -34.75 5.04
CA ALA A 968 15.12 -35.30 5.22
C ALA A 968 16.15 -34.72 4.24
N LEU A 969 15.78 -33.80 3.37
CA LEU A 969 16.67 -33.16 2.39
C LEU A 969 17.79 -32.39 3.13
N PRO A 970 19.08 -32.71 2.94
CA PRO A 970 20.10 -31.93 3.63
C PRO A 970 20.26 -30.55 3.04
N LEU A 971 20.29 -29.54 3.90
CA LEU A 971 20.62 -28.18 3.51
C LEU A 971 22.13 -27.89 3.54
N GLY A 972 22.89 -28.69 4.31
CA GLY A 972 24.36 -28.72 4.27
C GLY A 972 25.04 -27.47 4.85
N PHE A 973 24.43 -26.76 5.80
CA PHE A 973 25.06 -25.61 6.44
C PHE A 973 26.24 -26.02 7.33
N ALA A 974 27.41 -25.44 7.11
CA ALA A 974 28.55 -25.59 8.02
C ALA A 974 28.35 -24.75 9.30
N ASP A 975 28.88 -25.20 10.42
CA ASP A 975 28.68 -24.55 11.73
C ASP A 975 29.21 -23.10 11.78
N ASP A 976 30.33 -22.84 11.10
CA ASP A 976 30.95 -21.51 10.98
C ASP A 976 30.27 -20.59 9.96
N LYS A 977 29.34 -21.12 9.16
CA LYS A 977 28.57 -20.39 8.16
C LYS A 977 27.15 -19.96 8.65
N VAL A 978 26.79 -20.32 9.88
CA VAL A 978 25.50 -19.96 10.47
C VAL A 978 25.72 -19.03 11.66
N THR A 979 25.38 -17.73 11.48
CA THR A 979 25.59 -16.69 12.48
C THR A 979 24.28 -16.18 13.05
N ILE A 980 24.32 -15.63 14.28
CA ILE A 980 23.17 -15.00 14.92
C ILE A 980 23.52 -13.54 15.18
N MET A 981 22.58 -12.63 14.85
CA MET A 981 22.65 -11.21 15.13
C MET A 981 21.36 -10.78 15.86
N ALA A 982 21.45 -9.94 16.86
CA ALA A 982 20.25 -9.33 17.45
C ALA A 982 19.65 -8.31 16.49
N ALA A 983 18.30 -8.21 16.45
CA ALA A 983 17.63 -7.28 15.55
C ALA A 983 18.06 -5.83 15.80
N GLU A 984 18.33 -5.48 17.05
CA GLU A 984 18.80 -4.16 17.47
C GLU A 984 20.21 -3.81 16.95
N GLU A 985 20.96 -4.79 16.46
CA GLU A 985 22.30 -4.58 15.88
C GLU A 985 22.25 -4.35 14.37
N VAL A 986 21.10 -4.62 13.75
CA VAL A 986 20.92 -4.49 12.30
C VAL A 986 20.86 -2.99 11.92
N PHE A 987 21.71 -2.59 10.99
CA PHE A 987 21.81 -1.22 10.49
C PHE A 987 22.04 -0.15 11.58
N GLN A 988 22.79 -0.50 12.67
CA GLN A 988 23.13 0.42 13.77
C GLN A 988 24.36 1.31 13.49
#